data_d8f886fec2e227fe956e32a4f02b520d
#
_entry.id   d8f886fec2e227fe956e32a4f02b520d
#
_cell.length_a   1.000
_cell.length_b   1.000
_cell.length_c   1.000
_cell.angle_alpha   90.00
_cell.angle_beta   90.00
_cell.angle_gamma   90.00
#
_symmetry.space_group_name_H-M   'P 1'
#
loop_
_entity.id
_entity.type
_entity.pdbx_description
1 polymer ?
#
loop_
_entity_poly.entity_id
_entity_poly.type
_entity_poly.pdbx_seq_one_letter_code
_entity_poly.pdbx_strand_id
1 'polypeptide(L)'
;MQTLICIETPEWELTISSQHLEARQSTYFNMLSQRGVLAPISKLQIQPAISPENITICDQKSVLIDDSPLSEVTLPAPLFFENAQYQFEWVFLQEGIEQAFIAHALQGVSDAFRFTPKRKHSAASLIGTINTGNDIGQFALPLTYYIKGKEKQFKLTLEVLPTKMQLHNDLPAMYRRLDETFPLWRFSLAEKTEQSADKSQHRGNFPLLWLAQFKALRTSLEDGLKVIANSPHNRLQKKNVNIRADRLKGRLSNRLAERVKEDIANKIYDKRYQQQKQHLSLDTPENRYIKMVVVQCKQQLESMSQKLEAHTNKGETTYARLSEHFLNELKEWQQPLIKMEKYSFLKEVGDFSGQHRESLVLQQKTGYSAVYKVWQELKYYLDIFAKHSTVSMKSVAETYEVWCFLEIRTILLEVLGFQEKEHQKTKLKLNDYFELQLKDGLTGAGAFAFERADGLRAKLAHEPVFRRAGQHIRSFGVTQKPDILLEVTFPDGKTCIWLFDAKYRIKTQNNRYDVDDIDCNDYVPDDAINQMHRYRDALIRVDEQKESRSKSRPVFGAFALYPGFYDQGSDENPYQSMIAEVGIGAFALLPSANGNKNSWLQAFLLHQLGTGISAYTTESIRDDLYVNEPARIPYSGMQQVLHHDLVLISKLGESREQDYIDNFNSGLAEWFHIPVSVFDKKFGKHIVQELRYLAVMANCASSLEITMVYRIKKVVLSQRDDISAKQAGIDVSKVSKNQYWLFELGAAISLDQVIQCDPTAGFRQSLKLAKLDNMQIANSFSEIVPIYERSYR
;
A
#
# COMPACT_ATOMS: atom_id res chain seq x y z
N MET A 1 22.44 10.45 -28.00
CA MET A 1 22.75 9.65 -26.83
C MET A 1 24.15 10.03 -26.36
N GLN A 2 24.30 10.27 -25.07
CA GLN A 2 25.60 10.59 -24.46
C GLN A 2 26.15 9.30 -23.89
N THR A 3 27.42 9.01 -24.14
CA THR A 3 28.14 7.89 -23.54
C THR A 3 28.42 8.19 -22.08
N LEU A 4 27.99 7.33 -21.19
CA LEU A 4 28.15 7.47 -19.74
C LEU A 4 29.37 6.72 -19.24
N ILE A 5 29.49 5.46 -19.66
CA ILE A 5 30.56 4.56 -19.24
C ILE A 5 30.99 3.74 -20.45
N CYS A 6 32.26 3.60 -20.62
CA CYS A 6 32.87 2.64 -21.54
C CYS A 6 33.93 1.84 -20.78
N ILE A 7 33.84 0.50 -20.83
CA ILE A 7 34.76 -0.42 -20.18
C ILE A 7 35.35 -1.31 -21.29
N GLU A 8 36.62 -1.20 -21.51
CA GLU A 8 37.38 -1.98 -22.49
C GLU A 8 38.13 -3.11 -21.80
N THR A 9 37.91 -4.31 -22.23
CA THR A 9 38.64 -5.52 -21.76
C THR A 9 39.20 -6.29 -22.95
N PRO A 10 40.16 -7.20 -22.76
CA PRO A 10 40.64 -8.04 -23.85
C PRO A 10 39.59 -8.90 -24.52
N GLU A 11 38.47 -9.18 -23.85
CA GLU A 11 37.42 -10.09 -24.35
C GLU A 11 36.23 -9.32 -24.97
N TRP A 12 35.86 -8.20 -24.40
CA TRP A 12 34.71 -7.40 -24.82
C TRP A 12 34.83 -5.94 -24.39
N GLU A 13 34.11 -5.10 -25.08
CA GLU A 13 33.88 -3.72 -24.75
C GLU A 13 32.43 -3.52 -24.36
N LEU A 14 32.18 -2.83 -23.23
CA LEU A 14 30.84 -2.44 -22.79
C LEU A 14 30.70 -0.92 -22.87
N THR A 15 29.72 -0.47 -23.65
CA THR A 15 29.30 0.94 -23.69
C THR A 15 27.92 1.10 -23.08
N ILE A 16 27.78 2.03 -22.13
CA ILE A 16 26.49 2.44 -21.53
C ILE A 16 26.22 3.88 -21.93
N SER A 17 25.07 4.13 -22.53
CA SER A 17 24.66 5.47 -22.97
C SER A 17 23.23 5.80 -22.52
N SER A 18 22.92 7.09 -22.37
CA SER A 18 21.59 7.56 -22.00
C SER A 18 21.20 8.83 -22.74
N GLN A 19 19.90 9.13 -22.74
CA GLN A 19 19.34 10.40 -23.17
C GLN A 19 18.86 11.16 -21.93
N HIS A 20 19.00 12.51 -21.95
CA HIS A 20 18.48 13.43 -20.93
C HIS A 20 19.03 13.19 -19.50
N LEU A 21 20.29 12.72 -19.37
CA LEU A 21 20.92 12.53 -18.07
C LEU A 21 21.03 13.84 -17.28
N GLU A 22 21.43 14.95 -17.93
CA GLU A 22 21.64 16.25 -17.29
C GLU A 22 20.38 16.76 -16.57
N ALA A 23 19.20 16.60 -17.17
CA ALA A 23 17.93 16.98 -16.55
C ALA A 23 17.66 16.16 -15.27
N ARG A 24 17.99 14.86 -15.27
CA ARG A 24 17.81 13.97 -14.10
C ARG A 24 18.80 14.29 -12.99
N GLN A 25 20.05 14.52 -13.35
CA GLN A 25 21.08 14.95 -12.40
C GLN A 25 20.73 16.30 -11.77
N SER A 26 20.32 17.28 -12.57
CA SER A 26 19.90 18.59 -12.08
C SER A 26 18.75 18.47 -11.07
N THR A 27 17.71 17.73 -11.41
CA THR A 27 16.57 17.47 -10.48
C THR A 27 17.04 16.81 -9.19
N TYR A 28 17.92 15.80 -9.28
CA TYR A 28 18.43 15.09 -8.11
C TYR A 28 19.29 15.99 -7.22
N PHE A 29 20.21 16.77 -7.80
CA PHE A 29 21.05 17.69 -7.03
C PHE A 29 20.26 18.85 -6.41
N ASN A 30 19.23 19.36 -7.10
CA ASN A 30 18.32 20.36 -6.55
C ASN A 30 17.59 19.83 -5.32
N MET A 31 17.03 18.62 -5.40
CA MET A 31 16.38 17.94 -4.27
C MET A 31 17.34 17.77 -3.08
N LEU A 32 18.59 17.35 -3.33
CA LEU A 32 19.58 17.18 -2.27
C LEU A 32 19.98 18.53 -1.65
N SER A 33 20.19 19.56 -2.48
CA SER A 33 20.54 20.91 -2.03
C SER A 33 19.46 21.51 -1.13
N GLN A 34 18.19 21.43 -1.53
CA GLN A 34 17.06 21.91 -0.72
C GLN A 34 16.91 21.15 0.60
N ARG A 35 17.36 19.90 0.64
CA ARG A 35 17.35 19.07 1.87
C ARG A 35 18.64 19.16 2.68
N GLY A 36 19.64 19.93 2.24
CA GLY A 36 20.92 20.06 2.92
C GLY A 36 21.72 18.75 3.03
N VAL A 37 21.59 17.84 2.05
CA VAL A 37 22.19 16.50 2.06
C VAL A 37 23.18 16.36 0.91
N LEU A 38 24.31 15.71 1.18
CA LEU A 38 25.32 15.39 0.16
C LEU A 38 24.90 14.18 -0.68
N ALA A 39 25.29 14.19 -1.95
CA ALA A 39 25.06 13.06 -2.85
C ALA A 39 25.80 11.80 -2.35
N PRO A 40 25.17 10.63 -2.36
CA PRO A 40 25.84 9.38 -2.03
C PRO A 40 26.88 9.02 -3.10
N ILE A 41 27.90 8.28 -2.68
CA ILE A 41 28.90 7.73 -3.60
C ILE A 41 28.24 6.60 -4.39
N SER A 42 28.09 6.78 -5.70
CA SER A 42 27.56 5.76 -6.60
C SER A 42 28.66 4.81 -7.03
N LYS A 43 28.33 3.53 -7.14
CA LYS A 43 29.29 2.45 -7.48
C LYS A 43 28.70 1.51 -8.52
N LEU A 44 29.54 1.04 -9.41
CA LEU A 44 29.26 -0.01 -10.37
C LEU A 44 29.98 -1.29 -9.91
N GLN A 45 29.23 -2.38 -9.67
CA GLN A 45 29.79 -3.64 -9.23
C GLN A 45 29.92 -4.62 -10.41
N ILE A 46 30.99 -5.36 -10.44
CA ILE A 46 31.37 -6.27 -11.53
C ILE A 46 31.73 -7.63 -10.94
N GLN A 47 31.10 -8.69 -11.40
CA GLN A 47 31.36 -10.07 -10.98
C GLN A 47 31.39 -11.02 -12.19
N PRO A 48 32.43 -11.87 -12.32
CA PRO A 48 33.70 -11.89 -11.58
C PRO A 48 34.51 -10.60 -11.79
N ALA A 49 35.48 -10.34 -10.93
CA ALA A 49 36.39 -9.21 -11.12
C ALA A 49 37.09 -9.29 -12.49
N ILE A 50 37.21 -8.15 -13.14
CA ILE A 50 37.81 -8.00 -14.48
C ILE A 50 39.14 -7.24 -14.40
N SER A 51 40.00 -7.43 -15.37
CA SER A 51 41.20 -6.61 -15.60
C SER A 51 40.92 -5.76 -16.83
N PRO A 52 40.39 -4.52 -16.69
CA PRO A 52 40.07 -3.66 -17.80
C PRO A 52 41.38 -3.03 -18.36
N GLU A 53 41.44 -2.87 -19.69
CA GLU A 53 42.51 -2.13 -20.36
C GLU A 53 42.28 -0.62 -20.21
N ASN A 54 41.00 -0.21 -20.23
CA ASN A 54 40.62 1.19 -20.10
C ASN A 54 39.22 1.32 -19.51
N ILE A 55 38.97 2.37 -18.72
CA ILE A 55 37.64 2.78 -18.27
C ILE A 55 37.48 4.28 -18.52
N THR A 56 36.44 4.61 -19.30
CA THR A 56 36.07 6.00 -19.57
C THR A 56 34.70 6.26 -18.93
N ILE A 57 34.60 7.34 -18.14
CA ILE A 57 33.36 7.77 -17.49
C ILE A 57 33.09 9.22 -17.88
N CYS A 58 31.95 9.49 -18.52
CA CYS A 58 31.55 10.83 -18.99
C CYS A 58 32.69 11.55 -19.74
N ASP A 59 33.29 10.87 -20.74
CA ASP A 59 34.39 11.35 -21.58
C ASP A 59 35.74 11.63 -20.85
N GLN A 60 35.82 11.28 -19.56
CA GLN A 60 37.05 11.35 -18.79
C GLN A 60 37.63 9.95 -18.59
N LYS A 61 38.87 9.75 -19.00
CA LYS A 61 39.61 8.52 -18.75
C LYS A 61 39.92 8.38 -17.27
N SER A 62 39.49 7.31 -16.67
CA SER A 62 39.88 6.93 -15.31
C SER A 62 41.29 6.39 -15.36
N VAL A 63 42.21 6.96 -14.57
CA VAL A 63 43.56 6.44 -14.43
C VAL A 63 43.47 5.13 -13.62
N LEU A 64 43.70 4.00 -14.26
CA LEU A 64 43.86 2.71 -13.58
C LEU A 64 45.20 2.72 -12.85
N ILE A 65 45.18 2.73 -11.52
CA ILE A 65 46.39 2.87 -10.67
C ILE A 65 47.09 1.54 -10.45
N ASP A 66 46.43 0.41 -10.75
CA ASP A 66 46.93 -0.93 -10.45
C ASP A 66 46.43 -1.97 -11.44
N ASP A 67 47.30 -2.95 -11.81
CA ASP A 67 46.93 -4.14 -12.64
C ASP A 67 46.06 -5.17 -11.91
N SER A 68 45.53 -4.86 -10.71
CA SER A 68 44.70 -5.77 -9.92
C SER A 68 43.30 -5.89 -10.50
N PRO A 69 42.72 -7.10 -10.45
CA PRO A 69 41.32 -7.30 -10.91
C PRO A 69 40.34 -6.41 -10.18
N LEU A 70 39.52 -5.66 -10.92
CA LEU A 70 38.52 -4.73 -10.43
C LEU A 70 37.17 -5.43 -10.28
N SER A 71 36.61 -5.39 -9.06
CA SER A 71 35.25 -5.85 -8.76
C SER A 71 34.25 -4.67 -8.57
N GLU A 72 34.76 -3.44 -8.44
CA GLU A 72 33.95 -2.26 -8.18
C GLU A 72 34.57 -1.02 -8.84
N VAL A 73 33.74 -0.18 -9.46
CA VAL A 73 34.14 1.10 -10.06
C VAL A 73 33.36 2.21 -9.36
N THR A 74 34.06 3.17 -8.77
CA THR A 74 33.44 4.36 -8.15
C THR A 74 33.15 5.40 -9.24
N LEU A 75 31.90 5.88 -9.27
CA LEU A 75 31.45 6.88 -10.22
C LEU A 75 31.67 8.30 -9.65
N PRO A 76 32.17 9.27 -10.45
CA PRO A 76 32.42 10.63 -9.99
C PRO A 76 31.12 11.38 -9.63
N ALA A 77 30.00 10.98 -10.23
CA ALA A 77 28.67 11.51 -9.95
C ALA A 77 27.63 10.39 -10.15
N PRO A 78 26.42 10.52 -9.58
CA PRO A 78 25.31 9.65 -9.88
C PRO A 78 24.95 9.67 -11.37
N LEU A 79 24.87 8.50 -12.01
CA LEU A 79 24.59 8.35 -13.45
C LEU A 79 23.30 7.58 -13.74
N PHE A 80 22.80 6.81 -12.78
CA PHE A 80 21.62 5.95 -12.98
C PHE A 80 20.47 6.41 -12.12
N PHE A 81 19.35 6.76 -12.80
CA PHE A 81 18.16 7.32 -12.15
C PHE A 81 16.88 6.58 -12.56
N GLU A 82 15.85 6.72 -11.76
CA GLU A 82 14.50 6.29 -12.11
C GLU A 82 13.96 7.05 -13.33
N ASN A 83 13.01 6.45 -14.03
CA ASN A 83 12.33 6.99 -15.20
C ASN A 83 13.29 7.47 -16.31
N ALA A 84 14.42 6.79 -16.44
CA ALA A 84 15.44 7.07 -17.45
C ALA A 84 15.65 5.85 -18.36
N GLN A 85 16.10 6.12 -19.56
CA GLN A 85 16.37 5.11 -20.56
C GLN A 85 17.86 4.96 -20.77
N TYR A 86 18.35 3.72 -20.64
CA TYR A 86 19.77 3.37 -20.78
C TYR A 86 19.93 2.33 -21.89
N GLN A 87 20.88 2.56 -22.78
CA GLN A 87 21.29 1.60 -23.78
C GLN A 87 22.60 0.95 -23.33
N PHE A 88 22.64 -0.35 -23.37
CA PHE A 88 23.79 -1.17 -23.09
C PHE A 88 24.21 -1.85 -24.37
N GLU A 89 25.50 -1.76 -24.69
CA GLU A 89 26.09 -2.39 -25.86
C GLU A 89 27.37 -3.12 -25.46
N TRP A 90 27.35 -4.46 -25.58
CA TRP A 90 28.54 -5.31 -25.48
C TRP A 90 29.02 -5.64 -26.88
N VAL A 91 30.24 -5.30 -27.21
CA VAL A 91 30.92 -5.69 -28.43
C VAL A 91 31.96 -6.71 -28.07
N PHE A 92 31.85 -7.93 -28.61
CA PHE A 92 32.78 -9.06 -28.31
C PHE A 92 33.98 -9.01 -29.25
N LEU A 93 35.17 -8.82 -28.69
CA LEU A 93 36.43 -8.73 -29.44
C LEU A 93 36.98 -10.10 -29.80
N GLN A 94 36.63 -11.15 -29.02
CA GLN A 94 37.04 -12.52 -29.27
C GLN A 94 36.27 -13.19 -30.42
N GLU A 95 36.94 -14.04 -31.15
CA GLU A 95 36.31 -14.85 -32.22
C GLU A 95 35.61 -16.08 -31.67
N GLY A 96 34.49 -16.47 -32.30
CA GLY A 96 33.78 -17.71 -31.98
C GLY A 96 32.73 -17.58 -30.92
N ILE A 97 32.19 -16.36 -30.73
CA ILE A 97 30.97 -16.16 -29.92
C ILE A 97 29.77 -16.70 -30.67
N GLU A 98 29.12 -17.70 -30.08
CA GLU A 98 27.97 -18.42 -30.66
C GLU A 98 26.66 -17.78 -30.28
N GLN A 99 26.52 -17.38 -29.02
CA GLN A 99 25.31 -16.77 -28.43
C GLN A 99 25.69 -15.91 -27.25
N ALA A 100 24.92 -14.86 -27.02
CA ALA A 100 24.96 -14.05 -25.81
C ALA A 100 23.55 -13.55 -25.45
N PHE A 101 23.20 -13.52 -24.17
CA PHE A 101 21.91 -13.04 -23.67
C PHE A 101 22.02 -12.59 -22.22
N ILE A 102 21.03 -11.80 -21.77
CA ILE A 102 20.88 -11.40 -20.37
C ILE A 102 19.93 -12.37 -19.67
N ALA A 103 20.43 -13.06 -18.64
CA ALA A 103 19.69 -14.05 -17.85
C ALA A 103 18.97 -13.41 -16.66
N HIS A 104 18.01 -12.51 -16.94
CA HIS A 104 17.25 -11.83 -15.88
C HIS A 104 15.97 -12.60 -15.49
N ALA A 105 15.48 -12.45 -14.24
CA ALA A 105 14.27 -13.09 -13.74
C ALA A 105 13.01 -12.65 -14.51
N LEU A 106 12.93 -11.37 -14.89
CA LEU A 106 11.85 -10.85 -15.72
C LEU A 106 12.15 -11.02 -17.21
N GLN A 107 11.20 -11.58 -17.94
CA GLN A 107 11.32 -11.79 -19.37
C GLN A 107 11.49 -10.48 -20.14
N GLY A 108 10.74 -9.42 -19.74
CA GLY A 108 10.83 -8.12 -20.41
C GLY A 108 12.24 -7.48 -20.37
N VAL A 109 13.06 -7.79 -19.34
CA VAL A 109 14.46 -7.35 -19.28
C VAL A 109 15.32 -8.21 -20.20
N SER A 110 15.13 -9.53 -20.18
CA SER A 110 15.89 -10.45 -21.07
C SER A 110 15.60 -10.19 -22.54
N ASP A 111 14.34 -9.99 -22.91
CA ASP A 111 13.90 -9.75 -24.30
C ASP A 111 14.30 -8.36 -24.83
N ALA A 112 14.63 -7.42 -23.93
CA ALA A 112 15.14 -6.10 -24.34
C ALA A 112 16.52 -6.15 -25.00
N PHE A 113 17.23 -7.27 -24.88
CA PHE A 113 18.55 -7.46 -25.44
C PHE A 113 18.54 -8.35 -26.67
N ARG A 114 19.21 -7.86 -27.72
CA ARG A 114 19.32 -8.56 -29.00
C ARG A 114 20.76 -8.89 -29.30
N PHE A 115 21.06 -10.17 -29.48
CA PHE A 115 22.36 -10.62 -29.94
C PHE A 115 22.47 -10.56 -31.48
N THR A 116 23.59 -10.02 -31.95
CA THR A 116 23.95 -10.02 -33.37
C THR A 116 25.28 -10.79 -33.55
N PRO A 117 25.27 -11.92 -34.25
CA PRO A 117 26.49 -12.71 -34.47
C PRO A 117 27.51 -11.95 -35.36
N LYS A 118 28.80 -12.33 -35.27
CA LYS A 118 29.87 -11.76 -36.09
C LYS A 118 29.54 -11.80 -37.57
N ARG A 119 29.73 -10.70 -38.27
CA ARG A 119 29.61 -10.56 -39.73
C ARG A 119 30.98 -10.19 -40.32
N LYS A 120 31.10 -10.22 -41.67
CA LYS A 120 32.38 -9.97 -42.39
C LYS A 120 33.10 -8.70 -41.96
N HIS A 121 32.32 -7.62 -41.59
CA HIS A 121 32.83 -6.30 -41.26
C HIS A 121 32.36 -5.77 -39.89
N SER A 122 31.76 -6.61 -39.03
CA SER A 122 31.31 -6.24 -37.70
C SER A 122 31.54 -7.36 -36.69
N ALA A 123 31.99 -7.01 -35.50
CA ALA A 123 32.12 -7.91 -34.36
C ALA A 123 30.75 -8.43 -33.90
N ALA A 124 30.75 -9.54 -33.17
CA ALA A 124 29.53 -9.97 -32.51
C ALA A 124 29.16 -8.95 -31.43
N SER A 125 27.87 -8.68 -31.27
CA SER A 125 27.40 -7.67 -30.28
C SER A 125 26.09 -8.08 -29.63
N LEU A 126 25.89 -7.63 -28.38
CA LEU A 126 24.64 -7.72 -27.63
C LEU A 126 24.21 -6.31 -27.28
N ILE A 127 23.08 -5.88 -27.83
CA ILE A 127 22.56 -4.52 -27.63
C ILE A 127 21.18 -4.59 -27.01
N GLY A 128 20.95 -3.77 -25.99
CA GLY A 128 19.63 -3.68 -25.35
C GLY A 128 19.39 -2.31 -24.76
N THR A 129 18.09 -1.97 -24.67
CA THR A 129 17.65 -0.70 -24.08
C THR A 129 16.70 -0.97 -22.93
N ILE A 130 17.03 -0.45 -21.77
CA ILE A 130 16.24 -0.61 -20.53
C ILE A 130 15.70 0.74 -20.10
N ASN A 131 14.39 0.79 -19.83
CA ASN A 131 13.77 1.89 -19.10
C ASN A 131 13.66 1.47 -17.63
N THR A 132 14.25 2.25 -16.73
CA THR A 132 14.24 1.99 -15.29
C THR A 132 12.84 2.12 -14.67
N GLY A 133 11.95 2.95 -15.26
CA GLY A 133 10.63 3.20 -14.66
C GLY A 133 10.74 3.73 -13.24
N ASN A 134 9.83 3.31 -12.37
CA ASN A 134 9.86 3.64 -10.93
C ASN A 134 10.67 2.62 -10.08
N ASP A 135 11.51 1.79 -10.73
CA ASP A 135 12.29 0.78 -10.04
C ASP A 135 13.63 1.39 -9.61
N ILE A 136 13.85 1.44 -8.30
CA ILE A 136 15.05 1.98 -7.67
C ILE A 136 15.79 0.92 -6.86
N GLY A 137 17.08 1.14 -6.62
CA GLY A 137 17.95 0.19 -5.92
C GLY A 137 18.94 -0.49 -6.86
N GLN A 138 19.37 -1.70 -6.53
CA GLN A 138 20.37 -2.42 -7.29
C GLN A 138 19.75 -3.11 -8.52
N PHE A 139 20.17 -2.67 -9.70
CA PHE A 139 19.79 -3.28 -10.97
C PHE A 139 20.93 -4.16 -11.47
N ALA A 140 20.66 -5.45 -11.65
CA ALA A 140 21.63 -6.44 -12.04
C ALA A 140 21.40 -6.96 -13.46
N LEU A 141 22.43 -6.98 -14.29
CA LEU A 141 22.43 -7.53 -15.64
C LEU A 141 23.38 -8.75 -15.70
N PRO A 142 22.87 -9.97 -15.49
CA PRO A 142 23.63 -11.20 -15.64
C PRO A 142 23.77 -11.55 -17.12
N LEU A 143 24.91 -11.27 -17.70
CA LEU A 143 25.28 -11.64 -19.06
C LEU A 143 25.81 -13.08 -19.09
N THR A 144 25.22 -13.90 -19.94
CA THR A 144 25.74 -15.23 -20.27
C THR A 144 26.11 -15.29 -21.76
N TYR A 145 27.30 -15.77 -22.08
CA TYR A 145 27.71 -15.93 -23.47
C TYR A 145 28.52 -17.23 -23.66
N TYR A 146 28.43 -17.76 -24.85
CA TYR A 146 29.07 -19.01 -25.23
C TYR A 146 30.22 -18.76 -26.24
N ILE A 147 31.41 -19.26 -25.93
CA ILE A 147 32.57 -19.20 -26.78
C ILE A 147 33.16 -20.61 -26.98
N LYS A 148 33.18 -21.09 -28.21
CA LYS A 148 33.67 -22.44 -28.55
C LYS A 148 33.05 -23.52 -27.64
N GLY A 149 31.74 -23.47 -27.42
CA GLY A 149 30.98 -24.39 -26.56
C GLY A 149 31.21 -24.24 -25.05
N LYS A 150 32.02 -23.28 -24.60
CA LYS A 150 32.20 -22.99 -23.16
C LYS A 150 31.32 -21.79 -22.74
N GLU A 151 30.59 -21.99 -21.67
CA GLU A 151 29.79 -20.94 -21.04
C GLU A 151 30.68 -20.01 -20.23
N LYS A 152 30.47 -18.71 -20.40
CA LYS A 152 31.01 -17.63 -19.54
C LYS A 152 29.89 -16.78 -18.99
N GLN A 153 29.98 -16.41 -17.72
CA GLN A 153 29.02 -15.56 -17.04
C GLN A 153 29.70 -14.29 -16.52
N PHE A 154 28.97 -13.21 -16.64
CA PHE A 154 29.40 -11.91 -16.18
C PHE A 154 28.17 -11.18 -15.59
N LYS A 155 28.30 -10.58 -14.44
CA LYS A 155 27.19 -9.83 -13.79
C LYS A 155 27.63 -8.38 -13.57
N LEU A 156 26.91 -7.46 -14.19
CA LEU A 156 27.00 -6.04 -13.95
C LEU A 156 25.89 -5.63 -12.98
N THR A 157 26.24 -4.92 -11.90
CA THR A 157 25.24 -4.37 -10.96
C THR A 157 25.46 -2.89 -10.79
N LEU A 158 24.41 -2.11 -10.96
CA LEU A 158 24.39 -0.66 -10.82
C LEU A 158 23.26 -0.24 -9.86
N GLU A 159 23.43 0.91 -9.20
CA GLU A 159 22.44 1.46 -8.30
C GLU A 159 21.61 2.52 -9.01
N VAL A 160 20.30 2.27 -9.13
CA VAL A 160 19.33 3.22 -9.70
C VAL A 160 18.79 4.10 -8.56
N LEU A 161 19.01 5.40 -8.67
CA LEU A 161 18.64 6.39 -7.66
C LEU A 161 17.26 7.02 -7.94
N PRO A 162 16.46 7.28 -6.93
CA PRO A 162 15.23 8.05 -7.08
C PRO A 162 15.57 9.55 -7.24
N THR A 163 14.79 10.25 -8.05
CA THR A 163 14.91 11.71 -8.21
C THR A 163 14.02 12.49 -7.24
N LYS A 164 13.11 11.81 -6.53
CA LYS A 164 12.05 12.42 -5.71
C LYS A 164 12.23 12.20 -4.22
N MET A 165 13.05 11.22 -3.84
CA MET A 165 13.33 10.88 -2.44
C MET A 165 14.77 10.40 -2.27
N GLN A 166 15.19 10.22 -1.03
CA GLN A 166 16.52 9.69 -0.72
C GLN A 166 16.45 8.15 -0.56
N LEU A 167 17.23 7.44 -1.40
CA LEU A 167 17.26 5.98 -1.38
C LEU A 167 17.63 5.40 0.00
N HIS A 168 18.62 6.00 0.66
CA HIS A 168 19.20 5.46 1.91
C HIS A 168 18.55 5.99 3.18
N ASN A 169 17.70 7.02 3.11
CA ASN A 169 17.02 7.60 4.28
C ASN A 169 15.52 7.44 4.23
N ASP A 170 14.87 7.92 3.13
CA ASP A 170 13.41 7.93 3.05
C ASP A 170 12.85 6.53 2.81
N LEU A 171 13.47 5.74 1.94
CA LEU A 171 13.00 4.40 1.63
C LEU A 171 13.08 3.44 2.83
N PRO A 172 14.16 3.40 3.63
CA PRO A 172 14.18 2.63 4.87
C PRO A 172 13.14 3.11 5.90
N ALA A 173 12.87 4.41 5.99
CA ALA A 173 11.82 4.95 6.86
C ALA A 173 10.43 4.47 6.42
N MET A 174 10.17 4.46 5.11
CA MET A 174 8.95 3.89 4.51
C MET A 174 8.80 2.40 4.85
N TYR A 175 9.86 1.62 4.63
CA TYR A 175 9.85 0.18 4.91
C TYR A 175 9.63 -0.13 6.39
N ARG A 176 10.24 0.62 7.29
CA ARG A 176 10.01 0.45 8.74
C ARG A 176 8.53 0.63 9.07
N ARG A 177 7.89 1.67 8.55
CA ARG A 177 6.46 1.93 8.80
C ARG A 177 5.56 0.84 8.21
N LEU A 178 5.90 0.34 7.03
CA LEU A 178 5.20 -0.77 6.39
C LEU A 178 5.34 -2.06 7.19
N ASP A 179 6.56 -2.40 7.61
CA ASP A 179 6.84 -3.64 8.32
C ASP A 179 6.20 -3.68 9.73
N GLU A 180 5.98 -2.52 10.37
CA GLU A 180 5.25 -2.41 11.63
C GLU A 180 3.78 -2.84 11.50
N THR A 181 3.15 -2.55 10.37
CA THR A 181 1.72 -2.82 10.15
C THR A 181 1.50 -4.06 9.29
N PHE A 182 2.26 -4.20 8.21
CA PHE A 182 2.18 -5.27 7.23
C PHE A 182 3.54 -5.96 7.04
N PRO A 183 3.96 -6.79 7.99
CA PRO A 183 5.23 -7.49 7.91
C PRO A 183 5.37 -8.25 6.58
N LEU A 184 6.52 -8.08 5.91
CA LEU A 184 6.89 -8.80 4.69
C LEU A 184 6.05 -8.48 3.44
N TRP A 185 5.15 -7.50 3.49
CA TRP A 185 4.34 -7.10 2.34
C TRP A 185 5.19 -6.55 1.17
N ARG A 186 6.29 -5.89 1.46
CA ARG A 186 7.19 -5.23 0.48
C ARG A 186 7.94 -6.17 -0.46
N PHE A 187 8.01 -7.46 -0.15
CA PHE A 187 8.78 -8.40 -0.96
C PHE A 187 8.02 -8.87 -2.20
N SER A 188 8.73 -8.92 -3.33
CA SER A 188 8.24 -9.41 -4.62
C SER A 188 9.06 -10.61 -5.08
N LEU A 189 8.48 -11.42 -5.97
CA LEU A 189 9.15 -12.58 -6.54
C LEU A 189 10.24 -12.17 -7.54
N ALA A 190 9.94 -11.20 -8.39
CA ALA A 190 10.87 -10.71 -9.39
C ALA A 190 10.51 -9.28 -9.81
N GLU A 191 11.46 -8.37 -9.69
CA GLU A 191 11.39 -7.00 -10.15
C GLU A 191 12.69 -6.64 -10.90
N LYS A 192 12.73 -5.48 -11.58
CA LYS A 192 13.94 -5.06 -12.30
C LYS A 192 15.10 -4.78 -11.35
N THR A 193 14.81 -4.29 -10.15
CA THR A 193 15.80 -3.94 -9.14
C THR A 193 15.68 -4.81 -7.90
N GLU A 194 16.80 -5.05 -7.24
CA GLU A 194 16.91 -5.74 -5.96
C GLU A 194 17.43 -4.78 -4.90
N GLN A 195 17.15 -5.06 -3.62
CA GLN A 195 17.68 -4.29 -2.51
C GLN A 195 18.30 -5.21 -1.46
N SER A 196 19.25 -4.67 -0.69
CA SER A 196 19.81 -5.39 0.44
C SER A 196 18.71 -5.60 1.49
N ALA A 197 18.52 -6.84 1.88
CA ALA A 197 17.52 -7.17 2.88
C ALA A 197 18.03 -6.89 4.28
N ASP A 198 17.30 -6.08 5.06
CA ASP A 198 17.57 -5.83 6.46
C ASP A 198 16.96 -6.92 7.36
N LYS A 199 17.48 -7.06 8.59
CA LYS A 199 16.98 -8.03 9.57
C LYS A 199 15.51 -7.82 9.87
N SER A 200 14.69 -8.86 9.68
CA SER A 200 13.29 -8.89 10.09
C SER A 200 13.15 -9.68 11.42
N GLN A 201 12.38 -9.11 12.34
CA GLN A 201 12.10 -9.76 13.65
C GLN A 201 10.90 -10.72 13.61
N HIS A 202 10.27 -10.89 12.44
CA HIS A 202 9.02 -11.65 12.30
C HIS A 202 9.29 -13.12 11.99
N ARG A 203 8.63 -14.01 12.75
CA ARG A 203 8.65 -15.46 12.56
C ARG A 203 7.42 -15.89 11.75
N GLY A 204 7.63 -16.55 10.61
CA GLY A 204 6.54 -17.07 9.79
C GLY A 204 7.03 -17.86 8.58
N ASN A 205 6.14 -18.62 7.96
CA ASN A 205 6.47 -19.40 6.76
C ASN A 205 6.07 -18.61 5.52
N PHE A 206 7.01 -17.84 4.96
CA PHE A 206 6.79 -17.01 3.78
C PHE A 206 7.55 -17.58 2.58
N PRO A 207 6.85 -18.04 1.55
CA PRO A 207 7.47 -18.73 0.42
C PRO A 207 8.55 -17.90 -0.30
N LEU A 208 8.33 -16.61 -0.51
CA LEU A 208 9.32 -15.76 -1.20
C LEU A 208 10.61 -15.58 -0.43
N LEU A 209 10.52 -15.36 0.88
CA LEU A 209 11.69 -15.25 1.72
C LEU A 209 12.47 -16.57 1.78
N TRP A 210 11.73 -17.69 1.87
CA TRP A 210 12.35 -19.01 1.80
C TRP A 210 13.11 -19.20 0.48
N LEU A 211 12.51 -18.77 -0.65
CA LEU A 211 13.13 -18.89 -1.97
C LEU A 211 14.40 -18.04 -2.08
N ALA A 212 14.35 -16.79 -1.64
CA ALA A 212 15.50 -15.88 -1.63
C ALA A 212 16.63 -16.42 -0.77
N GLN A 213 16.30 -16.95 0.40
CA GLN A 213 17.25 -17.56 1.32
C GLN A 213 17.82 -18.85 0.79
N PHE A 214 17.00 -19.68 0.15
CA PHE A 214 17.46 -20.90 -0.53
C PHE A 214 18.44 -20.54 -1.63
N LYS A 215 18.17 -19.51 -2.45
CA LYS A 215 19.09 -18.99 -3.47
C LYS A 215 20.45 -18.63 -2.88
N ALA A 216 20.47 -17.92 -1.74
CA ALA A 216 21.70 -17.48 -1.07
C ALA A 216 22.50 -18.66 -0.45
N LEU A 217 21.82 -19.67 0.06
CA LEU A 217 22.43 -20.80 0.78
C LEU A 217 22.65 -22.07 -0.06
N ARG A 218 22.15 -22.07 -1.30
CA ARG A 218 22.15 -23.23 -2.20
C ARG A 218 23.54 -23.85 -2.35
N THR A 219 24.53 -23.04 -2.66
CA THR A 219 25.91 -23.52 -2.88
C THR A 219 26.45 -24.23 -1.64
N SER A 220 26.25 -23.65 -0.47
CA SER A 220 26.67 -24.26 0.81
C SER A 220 25.94 -25.58 1.09
N LEU A 221 24.64 -25.66 0.74
CA LEU A 221 23.86 -26.89 0.85
C LEU A 221 24.39 -27.97 -0.09
N GLU A 222 24.59 -27.66 -1.37
CA GLU A 222 25.06 -28.59 -2.39
C GLU A 222 26.47 -29.14 -2.06
N ASP A 223 27.37 -28.28 -1.64
CA ASP A 223 28.73 -28.69 -1.27
C ASP A 223 28.73 -29.56 0.00
N GLY A 224 27.91 -29.21 0.99
CA GLY A 224 27.68 -30.05 2.15
C GLY A 224 27.16 -31.45 1.78
N LEU A 225 26.17 -31.51 0.87
CA LEU A 225 25.61 -32.78 0.38
C LEU A 225 26.62 -33.61 -0.42
N LYS A 226 27.48 -32.98 -1.23
CA LYS A 226 28.58 -33.67 -1.93
C LYS A 226 29.55 -34.33 -0.96
N VAL A 227 29.95 -33.59 0.11
CA VAL A 227 30.82 -34.15 1.15
C VAL A 227 30.18 -35.32 1.88
N ILE A 228 28.89 -35.24 2.20
CA ILE A 228 28.14 -36.35 2.83
C ILE A 228 28.04 -37.57 1.90
N ALA A 229 27.76 -37.34 0.60
CA ALA A 229 27.67 -38.44 -0.37
C ALA A 229 28.96 -39.24 -0.48
N ASN A 230 30.12 -38.55 -0.41
CA ASN A 230 31.43 -39.18 -0.45
C ASN A 230 31.84 -39.91 0.85
N SER A 231 31.33 -39.43 2.01
CA SER A 231 31.69 -40.00 3.34
C SER A 231 30.48 -40.02 4.28
N PRO A 232 29.48 -40.90 4.00
CA PRO A 232 28.28 -40.98 4.81
C PRO A 232 28.60 -41.48 6.23
N HIS A 233 27.80 -41.05 7.20
CA HIS A 233 27.90 -41.53 8.58
C HIS A 233 27.32 -42.92 8.68
N ASN A 234 28.04 -43.83 9.30
CA ASN A 234 27.56 -45.17 9.56
C ASN A 234 27.68 -45.54 11.02
N ARG A 235 26.84 -46.46 11.46
CA ARG A 235 26.88 -47.03 12.82
C ARG A 235 26.79 -48.54 12.76
N LEU A 236 27.48 -49.17 13.70
CA LEU A 236 27.32 -50.60 13.92
C LEU A 236 25.94 -50.84 14.58
N GLN A 237 25.09 -51.55 13.81
CA GLN A 237 23.77 -51.95 14.32
C GLN A 237 23.69 -53.48 14.44
N LYS A 238 22.93 -53.92 15.49
CA LYS A 238 22.67 -55.32 15.70
C LYS A 238 21.51 -55.77 14.78
N LYS A 239 21.79 -56.67 13.83
CA LYS A 239 20.75 -57.26 12.97
C LYS A 239 20.54 -58.71 13.37
N ASN A 240 19.29 -59.09 13.60
CA ASN A 240 18.91 -60.45 13.83
C ASN A 240 18.93 -61.23 12.51
N VAL A 241 19.84 -62.18 12.37
CA VAL A 241 19.95 -63.01 11.16
C VAL A 241 19.61 -64.44 11.53
N ASN A 242 18.73 -65.07 10.74
CA ASN A 242 18.40 -66.48 10.91
C ASN A 242 19.45 -67.37 10.22
N ILE A 243 20.26 -68.03 10.99
CA ILE A 243 21.42 -68.78 10.51
C ILE A 243 21.31 -70.23 10.98
N ARG A 244 21.76 -71.15 10.15
CA ARG A 244 21.83 -72.60 10.49
C ARG A 244 22.91 -72.83 11.54
N ALA A 245 22.82 -73.92 12.30
CA ALA A 245 23.69 -74.25 13.39
C ALA A 245 25.18 -74.27 12.95
N ASP A 246 25.47 -74.78 11.74
CA ASP A 246 26.81 -74.94 11.13
C ASP A 246 27.49 -73.59 10.78
N ARG A 247 26.71 -72.52 10.66
CA ARG A 247 27.17 -71.19 10.29
C ARG A 247 27.14 -70.18 11.46
N LEU A 248 26.76 -70.61 12.66
CA LEU A 248 26.83 -69.77 13.85
C LEU A 248 28.27 -69.45 14.21
N LYS A 249 28.65 -68.16 14.36
CA LYS A 249 29.99 -67.71 14.69
C LYS A 249 29.99 -66.84 15.97
N GLY A 250 31.08 -66.94 16.75
CA GLY A 250 31.28 -66.13 17.95
C GLY A 250 30.67 -66.79 19.20
N ARG A 251 30.76 -66.05 20.33
CA ARG A 251 30.21 -66.50 21.63
C ARG A 251 28.69 -66.42 21.58
N LEU A 252 28.03 -67.59 21.67
CA LEU A 252 26.58 -67.70 21.71
C LEU A 252 26.08 -67.42 23.15
N SER A 253 24.88 -66.84 23.28
CA SER A 253 24.24 -66.78 24.61
C SER A 253 23.97 -68.22 25.13
N ASN A 254 24.03 -68.39 26.42
CA ASN A 254 23.86 -69.71 27.06
C ASN A 254 22.54 -70.39 26.60
N ARG A 255 21.42 -69.63 26.58
CA ARG A 255 20.10 -70.12 26.13
C ARG A 255 20.08 -70.57 24.66
N LEU A 256 20.81 -69.87 23.80
CA LEU A 256 20.91 -70.25 22.37
C LEU A 256 21.81 -71.45 22.17
N ALA A 257 22.92 -71.55 22.91
CA ALA A 257 23.84 -72.67 22.84
C ALA A 257 23.17 -73.98 23.35
N GLU A 258 22.41 -73.94 24.42
CA GLU A 258 21.62 -75.06 24.94
C GLU A 258 20.59 -75.55 23.87
N ARG A 259 19.82 -74.62 23.33
CA ARG A 259 18.79 -74.94 22.31
C ARG A 259 19.40 -75.53 21.03
N VAL A 260 20.55 -75.05 20.59
CA VAL A 260 21.28 -75.64 19.47
C VAL A 260 21.76 -77.05 19.78
N LYS A 261 22.28 -77.28 21.01
CA LYS A 261 22.72 -78.60 21.46
C LYS A 261 21.55 -79.60 21.52
N GLU A 262 20.40 -79.18 22.05
CA GLU A 262 19.21 -80.03 22.12
C GLU A 262 18.67 -80.39 20.74
N ASP A 263 18.59 -79.42 19.82
CA ASP A 263 18.09 -79.64 18.48
C ASP A 263 19.05 -80.56 17.66
N ILE A 264 20.39 -80.45 17.84
CA ILE A 264 21.39 -81.31 17.26
C ILE A 264 21.25 -82.72 17.83
N ALA A 265 21.08 -82.87 19.16
CA ALA A 265 20.86 -84.18 19.80
C ALA A 265 19.59 -84.88 19.25
N ASN A 266 18.54 -84.08 18.93
CA ASN A 266 17.29 -84.58 18.32
C ASN A 266 17.39 -84.73 16.80
N LYS A 267 18.58 -84.67 16.18
CA LYS A 267 18.85 -84.81 14.74
C LYS A 267 18.15 -83.76 13.84
N ILE A 268 17.84 -82.57 14.38
CA ILE A 268 17.24 -81.47 13.65
C ILE A 268 18.37 -80.54 13.15
N TYR A 269 18.90 -80.80 11.96
CA TYR A 269 20.06 -80.06 11.40
C TYR A 269 19.66 -78.83 10.56
N ASP A 270 18.44 -78.74 10.05
CA ASP A 270 18.01 -77.67 9.12
C ASP A 270 17.40 -76.48 9.82
N LYS A 271 17.28 -76.49 11.11
CA LYS A 271 16.69 -75.43 11.89
C LYS A 271 17.58 -74.16 11.86
N ARG A 272 16.93 -73.00 11.69
CA ARG A 272 17.59 -71.67 11.71
C ARG A 272 17.41 -71.00 13.04
N TYR A 273 18.51 -70.43 13.58
CA TYR A 273 18.55 -69.78 14.88
C TYR A 273 18.81 -68.28 14.68
N GLN A 274 18.19 -67.49 15.47
CA GLN A 274 18.34 -66.06 15.45
C GLN A 274 19.65 -65.64 16.15
N GLN A 275 20.61 -65.13 15.41
CA GLN A 275 21.86 -64.60 15.91
C GLN A 275 21.95 -63.10 15.65
N GLN A 276 22.33 -62.32 16.66
CA GLN A 276 22.60 -60.92 16.48
C GLN A 276 23.99 -60.73 15.86
N LYS A 277 24.03 -60.22 14.63
CA LYS A 277 25.30 -59.83 14.00
C LYS A 277 25.39 -58.32 13.94
N GLN A 278 26.56 -57.78 14.22
CA GLN A 278 26.86 -56.40 13.97
C GLN A 278 27.12 -56.19 12.49
N HIS A 279 26.43 -55.20 11.91
CA HIS A 279 26.71 -54.74 10.54
C HIS A 279 26.76 -53.22 10.51
N LEU A 280 27.55 -52.67 9.62
CA LEU A 280 27.62 -51.27 9.36
C LEU A 280 26.32 -50.86 8.65
N SER A 281 25.52 -50.01 9.26
CA SER A 281 24.29 -49.50 8.68
C SER A 281 24.44 -48.02 8.37
N LEU A 282 24.00 -47.62 7.18
CA LEU A 282 23.86 -46.23 6.76
C LEU A 282 22.54 -45.64 7.25
N ASP A 283 21.61 -46.46 7.72
CA ASP A 283 20.32 -46.00 8.24
C ASP A 283 20.50 -45.51 9.68
N THR A 284 21.05 -44.30 9.82
CA THR A 284 21.29 -43.62 11.10
C THR A 284 20.35 -42.43 11.28
N PRO A 285 20.05 -42.02 12.52
CA PRO A 285 19.22 -40.85 12.75
C PRO A 285 19.73 -39.60 12.04
N GLU A 286 21.03 -39.42 11.92
CA GLU A 286 21.67 -38.31 11.22
C GLU A 286 21.41 -38.37 9.73
N ASN A 287 21.54 -39.52 9.11
CA ASN A 287 21.26 -39.69 7.67
C ASN A 287 19.77 -39.53 7.35
N ARG A 288 18.89 -39.99 8.25
CA ARG A 288 17.43 -39.75 8.16
C ARG A 288 17.12 -38.26 8.23
N TYR A 289 17.85 -37.51 9.08
CA TYR A 289 17.71 -36.04 9.13
C TYR A 289 18.13 -35.38 7.81
N ILE A 290 19.27 -35.76 7.23
CA ILE A 290 19.71 -35.26 5.93
C ILE A 290 18.69 -35.58 4.82
N LYS A 291 18.15 -36.81 4.82
CA LYS A 291 17.08 -37.22 3.88
C LYS A 291 15.85 -36.31 4.01
N MET A 292 15.40 -36.05 5.23
CA MET A 292 14.28 -35.13 5.51
C MET A 292 14.56 -33.74 4.93
N VAL A 293 15.74 -33.18 5.15
CA VAL A 293 16.11 -31.84 4.63
C VAL A 293 16.05 -31.83 3.10
N VAL A 294 16.64 -32.83 2.42
CA VAL A 294 16.63 -32.94 0.97
C VAL A 294 15.22 -33.06 0.43
N VAL A 295 14.39 -33.93 1.02
CA VAL A 295 13.00 -34.17 0.57
C VAL A 295 12.15 -32.92 0.75
N GLN A 296 12.25 -32.24 1.90
CA GLN A 296 11.47 -31.03 2.17
C GLN A 296 11.86 -29.85 1.27
N CYS A 297 13.16 -29.60 1.07
CA CYS A 297 13.63 -28.57 0.14
C CYS A 297 13.16 -28.87 -1.31
N LYS A 298 13.26 -30.13 -1.76
CA LYS A 298 12.78 -30.54 -3.08
C LYS A 298 11.28 -30.33 -3.25
N GLN A 299 10.46 -30.77 -2.30
CA GLN A 299 9.00 -30.65 -2.35
C GLN A 299 8.56 -29.17 -2.36
N GLN A 300 9.25 -28.33 -1.60
CA GLN A 300 8.93 -26.91 -1.54
C GLN A 300 9.25 -26.20 -2.85
N LEU A 301 10.42 -26.44 -3.46
CA LEU A 301 10.79 -25.95 -4.79
C LEU A 301 9.84 -26.45 -5.88
N GLU A 302 9.49 -27.74 -5.85
CA GLU A 302 8.58 -28.36 -6.82
C GLU A 302 7.17 -27.75 -6.77
N SER A 303 6.62 -27.59 -5.56
CA SER A 303 5.33 -26.92 -5.35
C SER A 303 5.32 -25.47 -5.84
N MET A 304 6.41 -24.72 -5.62
CA MET A 304 6.56 -23.35 -6.08
C MET A 304 6.67 -23.30 -7.61
N SER A 305 7.54 -24.12 -8.21
CA SER A 305 7.74 -24.18 -9.66
C SER A 305 6.45 -24.50 -10.40
N GLN A 306 5.69 -25.51 -9.95
CA GLN A 306 4.41 -25.90 -10.57
C GLN A 306 3.36 -24.76 -10.51
N LYS A 307 3.26 -24.07 -9.37
CA LYS A 307 2.33 -22.95 -9.24
C LYS A 307 2.70 -21.77 -10.15
N LEU A 308 3.99 -21.40 -10.19
CA LEU A 308 4.47 -20.31 -11.02
C LEU A 308 4.29 -20.62 -12.53
N GLU A 309 4.54 -21.85 -12.97
CA GLU A 309 4.30 -22.27 -14.36
C GLU A 309 2.82 -22.21 -14.75
N ALA A 310 1.93 -22.65 -13.86
CA ALA A 310 0.49 -22.63 -14.12
C ALA A 310 -0.06 -21.21 -14.31
N HIS A 311 0.55 -20.20 -13.66
CA HIS A 311 0.11 -18.81 -13.74
C HIS A 311 0.77 -18.02 -14.86
N THR A 312 2.02 -18.28 -15.19
CA THR A 312 2.75 -17.61 -16.29
C THR A 312 2.03 -17.76 -17.64
N ASN A 313 1.22 -18.80 -17.81
CA ASN A 313 0.45 -19.07 -19.04
C ASN A 313 -0.90 -18.32 -19.12
N LYS A 314 -1.32 -17.53 -18.12
CA LYS A 314 -2.65 -16.89 -18.04
C LYS A 314 -2.70 -15.41 -18.44
N GLY A 315 -1.95 -14.99 -19.46
CA GLY A 315 -2.31 -13.76 -20.21
C GLY A 315 -1.93 -12.41 -19.56
N GLU A 316 -0.86 -12.33 -18.79
CA GLU A 316 -0.29 -11.08 -18.33
C GLU A 316 0.52 -10.35 -19.41
N THR A 317 0.70 -9.03 -19.25
CA THR A 317 1.53 -8.24 -20.16
C THR A 317 2.97 -8.77 -20.18
N THR A 318 3.62 -8.78 -21.33
CA THR A 318 4.96 -9.35 -21.56
C THR A 318 6.03 -8.88 -20.55
N TYR A 319 5.89 -7.64 -20.03
CA TYR A 319 6.86 -7.07 -19.08
C TYR A 319 6.77 -7.64 -17.65
N ALA A 320 5.60 -8.10 -17.23
CA ALA A 320 5.41 -8.69 -15.89
C ALA A 320 5.57 -10.22 -15.86
N ARG A 321 5.79 -10.83 -17.02
CA ARG A 321 5.92 -12.29 -17.14
C ARG A 321 7.29 -12.75 -16.66
N LEU A 322 7.31 -13.83 -15.86
CA LEU A 322 8.56 -14.50 -15.49
C LEU A 322 9.25 -15.09 -16.70
N SER A 323 10.56 -14.93 -16.79
CA SER A 323 11.35 -15.49 -17.90
C SER A 323 11.39 -17.01 -17.84
N GLU A 324 11.42 -17.66 -19.01
CA GLU A 324 11.65 -19.10 -19.09
C GLU A 324 12.99 -19.50 -18.46
N HIS A 325 13.98 -18.62 -18.54
CA HIS A 325 15.27 -18.82 -17.91
C HIS A 325 15.13 -18.96 -16.39
N PHE A 326 14.39 -18.06 -15.73
CA PHE A 326 14.16 -18.12 -14.28
C PHE A 326 13.40 -19.40 -13.87
N LEU A 327 12.39 -19.81 -14.63
CA LEU A 327 11.66 -21.06 -14.37
C LEU A 327 12.55 -22.28 -14.53
N ASN A 328 13.44 -22.28 -15.54
CA ASN A 328 14.43 -23.34 -15.75
C ASN A 328 15.49 -23.34 -14.63
N GLU A 329 15.94 -22.16 -14.18
CA GLU A 329 16.85 -22.04 -13.02
C GLU A 329 16.26 -22.68 -11.76
N LEU A 330 14.97 -22.46 -11.47
CA LEU A 330 14.28 -23.13 -10.35
C LEU A 330 14.26 -24.66 -10.51
N LYS A 331 14.09 -25.16 -11.73
CA LYS A 331 14.18 -26.61 -12.02
C LYS A 331 15.60 -27.13 -11.84
N GLU A 332 16.61 -26.38 -12.27
CA GLU A 332 18.01 -26.71 -12.07
C GLU A 332 18.38 -26.81 -10.58
N TRP A 333 17.86 -25.94 -9.73
CA TRP A 333 18.07 -26.01 -8.27
C TRP A 333 17.53 -27.30 -7.66
N GLN A 334 16.54 -27.94 -8.27
CA GLN A 334 16.00 -29.22 -7.82
C GLN A 334 16.88 -30.40 -8.18
N GLN A 335 17.67 -30.33 -9.27
CA GLN A 335 18.43 -31.45 -9.81
C GLN A 335 19.42 -32.07 -8.82
N PRO A 336 20.25 -31.30 -8.06
CA PRO A 336 21.14 -31.85 -7.05
C PRO A 336 20.39 -32.61 -5.95
N LEU A 337 19.22 -32.10 -5.55
CA LEU A 337 18.38 -32.69 -4.49
C LEU A 337 17.76 -34.03 -5.00
N ILE A 338 17.26 -34.04 -6.22
CA ILE A 338 16.73 -35.26 -6.88
C ILE A 338 17.83 -36.32 -7.03
N LYS A 339 19.02 -35.91 -7.46
CA LYS A 339 20.16 -36.81 -7.56
C LYS A 339 20.53 -37.40 -6.21
N MET A 340 20.60 -36.58 -5.17
CA MET A 340 20.90 -36.98 -3.81
C MET A 340 19.88 -37.97 -3.24
N GLU A 341 18.58 -37.72 -3.45
CA GLU A 341 17.49 -38.60 -2.99
C GLU A 341 17.45 -39.93 -3.71
N LYS A 342 17.56 -39.93 -5.06
CA LYS A 342 17.33 -41.15 -5.88
C LYS A 342 18.56 -42.00 -6.13
N TYR A 343 19.74 -41.38 -6.22
CA TYR A 343 20.96 -42.05 -6.71
C TYR A 343 22.08 -42.10 -5.67
N SER A 344 21.87 -41.65 -4.43
CA SER A 344 22.82 -41.76 -3.33
C SER A 344 22.39 -42.82 -2.31
N PHE A 345 23.24 -43.00 -1.27
CA PHE A 345 22.95 -43.85 -0.12
C PHE A 345 21.62 -43.50 0.59
N LEU A 346 21.08 -42.30 0.42
CA LEU A 346 19.81 -41.86 1.04
C LEU A 346 18.61 -42.70 0.58
N LYS A 347 18.69 -43.40 -0.55
CA LYS A 347 17.66 -44.32 -1.00
C LYS A 347 17.42 -45.47 -0.01
N GLU A 348 18.47 -45.93 0.67
CA GLU A 348 18.41 -47.04 1.63
C GLU A 348 18.12 -46.60 3.05
N VAL A 349 18.07 -45.27 3.28
CA VAL A 349 17.82 -44.65 4.58
C VAL A 349 16.31 -44.49 4.82
N GLY A 350 15.85 -44.86 6.01
CA GLY A 350 14.46 -44.73 6.41
C GLY A 350 14.02 -43.27 6.63
N ASP A 351 12.75 -43.10 7.00
CA ASP A 351 12.20 -41.76 7.25
C ASP A 351 12.58 -41.21 8.63
N PHE A 352 12.65 -39.90 8.73
CA PHE A 352 13.02 -39.22 9.98
C PHE A 352 11.85 -39.22 10.97
N SER A 353 12.05 -39.82 12.13
CA SER A 353 11.04 -39.97 13.20
C SER A 353 11.21 -38.98 14.35
N GLY A 354 12.02 -37.95 14.18
CA GLY A 354 12.40 -37.01 15.25
C GLY A 354 13.71 -37.39 15.97
N GLN A 355 14.36 -36.40 16.55
CA GLN A 355 15.52 -36.59 17.40
C GLN A 355 15.22 -36.02 18.80
N HIS A 356 15.38 -36.84 19.82
CA HIS A 356 15.22 -36.41 21.22
C HIS A 356 16.46 -35.71 21.79
N ARG A 357 17.61 -35.81 21.11
CA ARG A 357 18.87 -35.15 21.50
C ARG A 357 19.64 -34.67 20.28
N GLU A 358 20.31 -33.52 20.40
CA GLU A 358 21.21 -33.01 19.38
C GLU A 358 22.40 -33.94 19.17
N SER A 359 22.67 -34.27 17.90
CA SER A 359 23.78 -35.17 17.56
C SER A 359 25.06 -34.37 17.30
N LEU A 360 26.16 -34.75 17.95
CA LEU A 360 27.49 -34.18 17.72
C LEU A 360 27.92 -34.33 16.23
N VAL A 361 27.44 -35.35 15.53
CA VAL A 361 27.74 -35.56 14.11
C VAL A 361 27.12 -34.43 13.28
N LEU A 362 25.87 -34.02 13.57
CA LEU A 362 25.23 -32.92 12.90
C LEU A 362 25.87 -31.57 13.18
N GLN A 363 26.48 -31.42 14.38
CA GLN A 363 27.12 -30.16 14.78
C GLN A 363 28.57 -30.03 14.30
N GLN A 364 29.33 -31.12 14.27
CA GLN A 364 30.80 -31.07 14.14
C GLN A 364 31.33 -31.74 12.87
N LYS A 365 30.66 -32.79 12.32
CA LYS A 365 31.15 -33.49 11.14
C LYS A 365 31.00 -32.64 9.90
N THR A 366 32.09 -32.46 9.15
CA THR A 366 32.10 -31.72 7.87
C THR A 366 31.00 -32.21 6.94
N GLY A 367 30.35 -31.33 6.25
CA GLY A 367 29.17 -31.60 5.41
C GLY A 367 27.87 -31.66 6.22
N TYR A 368 27.80 -32.48 7.28
CA TYR A 368 26.62 -32.56 8.15
C TYR A 368 26.35 -31.25 8.85
N SER A 369 27.38 -30.60 9.40
CA SER A 369 27.27 -29.32 10.07
C SER A 369 26.87 -28.19 9.10
N ALA A 370 27.34 -28.21 7.85
CA ALA A 370 26.91 -27.25 6.83
C ALA A 370 25.42 -27.41 6.51
N VAL A 371 24.99 -28.65 6.19
CA VAL A 371 23.58 -28.92 5.88
C VAL A 371 22.67 -28.62 7.07
N TYR A 372 23.11 -28.96 8.30
CA TYR A 372 22.38 -28.66 9.54
C TYR A 372 22.18 -27.14 9.72
N LYS A 373 23.24 -26.33 9.59
CA LYS A 373 23.18 -24.88 9.68
C LYS A 373 22.24 -24.30 8.62
N VAL A 374 22.43 -24.68 7.35
CA VAL A 374 21.58 -24.23 6.25
C VAL A 374 20.10 -24.54 6.51
N TRP A 375 19.80 -25.76 7.01
CA TRP A 375 18.42 -26.13 7.33
C TRP A 375 17.85 -25.33 8.51
N GLN A 376 18.63 -25.08 9.56
CA GLN A 376 18.19 -24.24 10.67
C GLN A 376 17.86 -22.82 10.17
N GLU A 377 18.71 -22.31 9.30
CA GLU A 377 18.50 -21.02 8.66
C GLU A 377 17.26 -20.98 7.78
N LEU A 378 17.04 -21.98 6.93
CA LEU A 378 15.83 -22.11 6.10
C LEU A 378 14.56 -22.35 6.92
N LYS A 379 14.66 -23.03 8.07
CA LYS A 379 13.51 -23.35 8.92
C LYS A 379 13.01 -22.14 9.72
N TYR A 380 13.92 -21.28 10.15
CA TYR A 380 13.57 -20.22 11.11
C TYR A 380 13.52 -18.82 10.49
N TYR A 381 13.98 -18.60 9.27
CA TYR A 381 14.04 -17.29 8.58
C TYR A 381 14.73 -16.17 9.39
N LEU A 382 15.61 -16.51 10.34
CA LEU A 382 15.74 -15.68 11.53
C LEU A 382 16.90 -14.72 11.55
N ASP A 383 17.99 -14.91 10.85
CA ASP A 383 19.17 -14.06 11.09
C ASP A 383 20.00 -13.72 9.86
N ILE A 384 19.53 -14.04 8.67
CA ILE A 384 20.39 -14.16 7.50
C ILE A 384 20.21 -13.09 6.46
N PHE A 385 19.31 -12.17 6.65
CA PHE A 385 19.44 -10.91 5.91
C PHE A 385 20.75 -10.17 6.27
N ALA A 386 21.64 -10.83 6.95
CA ALA A 386 22.97 -10.35 7.27
C ALA A 386 23.91 -10.52 6.09
N LYS A 387 24.13 -9.45 5.34
CA LYS A 387 25.29 -9.14 4.50
C LYS A 387 25.34 -9.60 3.04
N HIS A 388 24.62 -10.63 2.56
CA HIS A 388 24.85 -11.11 1.17
C HIS A 388 23.60 -11.53 0.37
N SER A 389 22.37 -11.41 0.89
CA SER A 389 21.16 -11.74 0.13
C SER A 389 20.49 -10.48 -0.39
N THR A 390 20.34 -10.40 -1.71
CA THR A 390 19.49 -9.43 -2.38
C THR A 390 18.13 -10.06 -2.65
N VAL A 391 17.06 -9.30 -2.46
CA VAL A 391 15.68 -9.74 -2.69
C VAL A 391 14.99 -8.70 -3.54
N SER A 392 14.18 -9.14 -4.49
CA SER A 392 13.29 -8.26 -5.23
C SER A 392 12.25 -7.66 -4.27
N MET A 393 12.01 -6.38 -4.38
CA MET A 393 11.02 -5.65 -3.61
C MET A 393 10.01 -5.01 -4.55
N LYS A 394 8.78 -4.84 -4.10
CA LYS A 394 7.74 -4.14 -4.85
C LYS A 394 8.22 -2.75 -5.28
N SER A 395 7.67 -2.26 -6.39
CA SER A 395 8.05 -0.96 -6.93
C SER A 395 7.88 0.15 -5.89
N VAL A 396 8.71 1.18 -5.99
CA VAL A 396 8.63 2.31 -5.05
C VAL A 396 7.29 3.03 -5.15
N ALA A 397 6.69 3.06 -6.33
CA ALA A 397 5.36 3.67 -6.50
C ALA A 397 4.29 2.93 -5.69
N GLU A 398 4.24 1.58 -5.77
CA GLU A 398 3.32 0.75 -4.98
C GLU A 398 3.62 0.85 -3.47
N THR A 399 4.90 0.87 -3.12
CA THR A 399 5.34 1.03 -1.74
C THR A 399 4.94 2.40 -1.17
N TYR A 400 5.06 3.47 -1.97
CA TYR A 400 4.66 4.82 -1.60
C TYR A 400 3.15 4.94 -1.41
N GLU A 401 2.36 4.31 -2.27
CA GLU A 401 0.89 4.28 -2.16
C GLU A 401 0.43 3.68 -0.83
N VAL A 402 0.94 2.49 -0.49
CA VAL A 402 0.59 1.84 0.77
C VAL A 402 1.17 2.59 1.98
N TRP A 403 2.33 3.22 1.84
CA TRP A 403 2.86 4.09 2.89
C TRP A 403 1.96 5.31 3.12
N CYS A 404 1.46 5.98 2.08
CA CYS A 404 0.49 7.08 2.20
C CYS A 404 -0.79 6.62 2.93
N PHE A 405 -1.28 5.42 2.61
CA PHE A 405 -2.43 4.82 3.30
C PHE A 405 -2.17 4.64 4.79
N LEU A 406 -0.99 4.15 5.18
CA LEU A 406 -0.59 3.98 6.58
C LEU A 406 -0.32 5.32 7.28
N GLU A 407 0.13 6.33 6.55
CA GLU A 407 0.35 7.66 7.12
C GLU A 407 -0.98 8.32 7.52
N ILE A 408 -2.01 8.23 6.68
CA ILE A 408 -3.36 8.68 7.05
C ILE A 408 -3.88 7.89 8.27
N ARG A 409 -3.65 6.57 8.34
CA ARG A 409 -3.99 5.77 9.52
C ARG A 409 -3.31 6.31 10.78
N THR A 410 -2.04 6.66 10.69
CA THR A 410 -1.27 7.23 11.80
C THR A 410 -1.84 8.56 12.26
N ILE A 411 -2.17 9.46 11.32
CA ILE A 411 -2.80 10.74 11.64
C ILE A 411 -4.12 10.53 12.39
N LEU A 412 -4.95 9.58 11.95
CA LEU A 412 -6.21 9.26 12.64
C LEU A 412 -5.98 8.81 14.10
N LEU A 413 -4.97 7.97 14.33
CA LEU A 413 -4.67 7.43 15.66
C LEU A 413 -3.97 8.45 16.57
N GLU A 414 -2.90 9.08 16.10
CA GLU A 414 -1.98 9.85 16.93
C GLU A 414 -2.38 11.33 17.05
N VAL A 415 -2.96 11.91 15.98
CA VAL A 415 -3.33 13.34 15.94
C VAL A 415 -4.79 13.56 16.25
N LEU A 416 -5.69 12.74 15.67
CA LEU A 416 -7.12 12.93 15.77
C LEU A 416 -7.79 12.15 16.89
N GLY A 417 -7.05 11.32 17.63
CA GLY A 417 -7.51 10.60 18.81
C GLY A 417 -8.52 9.46 18.54
N PHE A 418 -8.55 8.92 17.33
CA PHE A 418 -9.35 7.74 17.02
C PHE A 418 -8.72 6.47 17.61
N GLN A 419 -9.56 5.49 17.94
CA GLN A 419 -9.15 4.15 18.37
C GLN A 419 -9.53 3.11 17.31
N GLU A 420 -8.59 2.26 16.95
CA GLU A 420 -8.80 1.21 15.95
C GLU A 420 -9.58 0.04 16.56
N LYS A 421 -10.60 -0.45 15.84
CA LYS A 421 -11.37 -1.65 16.24
C LYS A 421 -10.63 -2.92 15.82
N GLU A 422 -10.19 -3.72 16.78
CA GLU A 422 -9.36 -4.92 16.56
C GLU A 422 -9.99 -5.95 15.60
N HIS A 423 -11.31 -6.05 15.53
CA HIS A 423 -12.01 -7.04 14.71
C HIS A 423 -12.12 -6.68 13.22
N GLN A 424 -11.70 -5.48 12.81
CA GLN A 424 -11.81 -4.97 11.44
C GLN A 424 -10.45 -4.45 10.93
N LYS A 425 -9.40 -5.25 11.11
CA LYS A 425 -8.07 -4.94 10.53
C LYS A 425 -8.01 -5.37 9.08
N THR A 426 -7.39 -4.55 8.25
CA THR A 426 -7.06 -4.91 6.86
C THR A 426 -6.23 -6.20 6.86
N LYS A 427 -6.69 -7.20 6.10
CA LYS A 427 -6.03 -8.50 6.01
C LYS A 427 -5.21 -8.58 4.73
N LEU A 428 -3.99 -9.10 4.86
CA LEU A 428 -3.15 -9.44 3.72
C LEU A 428 -3.67 -10.72 3.06
N LYS A 429 -3.57 -10.76 1.74
CA LYS A 429 -3.87 -11.92 0.90
C LYS A 429 -2.61 -12.34 0.17
N LEU A 430 -2.33 -13.62 0.11
CA LEU A 430 -1.25 -14.16 -0.71
C LEU A 430 -1.75 -14.29 -2.16
N ASN A 431 -1.03 -13.69 -3.12
CA ASN A 431 -1.32 -13.87 -4.54
C ASN A 431 -0.68 -15.16 -5.09
N ASP A 432 -0.88 -15.42 -6.38
CA ASP A 432 -0.38 -16.62 -7.05
C ASP A 432 1.15 -16.65 -7.22
N TYR A 433 1.80 -15.48 -7.09
CA TYR A 433 3.26 -15.34 -7.07
C TYR A 433 3.85 -15.37 -5.66
N PHE A 434 3.08 -15.77 -4.66
CA PHE A 434 3.43 -15.79 -3.22
C PHE A 434 3.73 -14.42 -2.60
N GLU A 435 3.30 -13.34 -3.25
CA GLU A 435 3.43 -11.99 -2.73
C GLU A 435 2.24 -11.65 -1.84
N LEU A 436 2.48 -10.84 -0.82
CA LEU A 436 1.42 -10.33 0.03
C LEU A 436 0.77 -9.10 -0.62
N GLN A 437 -0.54 -9.15 -0.80
CA GLN A 437 -1.34 -8.03 -1.30
C GLN A 437 -2.36 -7.61 -0.25
N LEU A 438 -2.65 -6.31 -0.20
CA LEU A 438 -3.77 -5.79 0.56
C LEU A 438 -5.08 -6.24 -0.09
N LYS A 439 -6.10 -6.50 0.72
CA LYS A 439 -7.45 -6.73 0.20
C LYS A 439 -8.09 -5.37 -0.09
N ASP A 440 -8.61 -5.24 -1.28
CA ASP A 440 -9.29 -4.03 -1.74
C ASP A 440 -10.72 -3.94 -1.22
N GLY A 441 -11.22 -2.72 -1.08
CA GLY A 441 -12.64 -2.44 -0.93
C GLY A 441 -13.11 -1.95 0.43
N LEU A 442 -14.36 -1.49 0.45
CA LEU A 442 -15.04 -0.87 1.60
C LEU A 442 -15.54 -1.86 2.66
N THR A 443 -15.61 -3.15 2.34
CA THR A 443 -16.26 -4.16 3.18
C THR A 443 -15.28 -5.13 3.82
N GLY A 444 -15.32 -5.20 5.13
CA GLY A 444 -14.78 -6.29 5.96
C GLY A 444 -13.28 -6.41 6.04
N ALA A 445 -12.59 -6.81 4.98
CA ALA A 445 -11.18 -7.19 5.06
C ALA A 445 -10.22 -6.18 4.37
N GLY A 446 -10.76 -5.20 3.63
CA GLY A 446 -9.98 -4.19 2.91
C GLY A 446 -9.93 -2.81 3.57
N ALA A 447 -10.46 -2.66 4.79
CA ALA A 447 -10.54 -1.37 5.46
C ALA A 447 -10.21 -1.46 6.95
N PHE A 448 -9.54 -0.44 7.48
CA PHE A 448 -9.45 -0.18 8.92
C PHE A 448 -10.70 0.53 9.40
N ALA A 449 -11.20 0.16 10.56
CA ALA A 449 -12.33 0.83 11.20
C ALA A 449 -11.90 1.45 12.53
N PHE A 450 -12.34 2.68 12.74
CA PHE A 450 -11.98 3.47 13.91
C PHE A 450 -13.22 4.05 14.58
N GLU A 451 -13.12 4.30 15.87
CA GLU A 451 -14.13 4.99 16.65
C GLU A 451 -13.45 6.00 17.59
N ARG A 452 -14.11 7.15 17.79
CA ARG A 452 -13.63 8.19 18.69
C ARG A 452 -14.64 8.39 19.84
N ALA A 453 -14.18 8.87 20.98
CA ALA A 453 -14.99 9.01 22.20
C ALA A 453 -16.24 9.90 22.02
N ASP A 454 -16.22 10.83 21.06
CA ASP A 454 -17.37 11.70 20.71
C ASP A 454 -18.39 11.02 19.79
N GLY A 455 -18.21 9.73 19.47
CA GLY A 455 -19.10 8.93 18.65
C GLY A 455 -18.83 9.01 17.15
N LEU A 456 -17.79 9.73 16.68
CA LEU A 456 -17.37 9.65 15.30
C LEU A 456 -16.82 8.27 14.99
N ARG A 457 -17.19 7.75 13.84
CA ARG A 457 -16.65 6.50 13.29
C ARG A 457 -15.97 6.78 11.97
N ALA A 458 -14.76 6.32 11.80
CA ALA A 458 -14.01 6.46 10.56
C ALA A 458 -13.72 5.09 9.96
N LYS A 459 -13.64 5.06 8.63
CA LYS A 459 -13.27 3.89 7.86
C LYS A 459 -12.24 4.30 6.82
N LEU A 460 -11.09 3.66 6.84
CA LEU A 460 -10.00 3.91 5.90
C LEU A 460 -9.83 2.69 5.02
N ALA A 461 -10.10 2.84 3.71
CA ALA A 461 -10.08 1.74 2.74
C ALA A 461 -9.01 1.96 1.67
N HIS A 462 -8.34 0.86 1.29
CA HIS A 462 -7.39 0.81 0.19
C HIS A 462 -8.09 0.37 -1.10
N GLU A 463 -7.84 1.07 -2.20
CA GLU A 463 -8.33 0.79 -3.56
C GLU A 463 -9.83 0.42 -3.66
N PRO A 464 -10.76 1.23 -3.11
CA PRO A 464 -12.18 0.95 -3.23
C PRO A 464 -12.65 1.11 -4.68
N VAL A 465 -13.48 0.17 -5.14
CA VAL A 465 -13.99 0.17 -6.52
C VAL A 465 -15.42 0.63 -6.59
N PHE A 466 -15.67 1.73 -7.30
CA PHE A 466 -17.00 2.29 -7.54
C PHE A 466 -17.49 2.00 -8.95
N ARG A 467 -18.52 1.16 -9.06
CA ARG A 467 -19.13 0.75 -10.32
C ARG A 467 -20.52 1.37 -10.51
N ARG A 468 -21.04 1.29 -11.74
CA ARG A 468 -22.40 1.75 -12.07
C ARG A 468 -23.50 1.03 -11.30
N ALA A 469 -23.30 -0.25 -10.98
CA ALA A 469 -24.24 -1.11 -10.23
C ALA A 469 -24.03 -1.06 -8.70
N GLY A 470 -23.32 -0.07 -8.15
CA GLY A 470 -23.13 0.09 -6.70
C GLY A 470 -24.42 0.42 -5.96
N GLN A 471 -24.59 -0.07 -4.71
CA GLN A 471 -25.85 0.08 -3.96
C GLN A 471 -26.07 1.52 -3.45
N HIS A 472 -25.14 2.07 -2.65
CA HIS A 472 -25.30 3.41 -2.02
C HIS A 472 -24.48 4.49 -2.71
N ILE A 473 -23.21 4.19 -3.02
CA ILE A 473 -22.31 5.09 -3.73
C ILE A 473 -21.89 4.42 -5.02
N ARG A 474 -22.06 5.11 -6.14
CA ARG A 474 -21.80 4.57 -7.46
C ARG A 474 -21.22 5.60 -8.41
N SER A 475 -20.50 5.16 -9.42
CA SER A 475 -20.08 5.98 -10.55
C SER A 475 -21.04 5.80 -11.72
N PHE A 476 -21.55 6.88 -12.30
CA PHE A 476 -22.47 6.82 -13.44
C PHE A 476 -21.78 6.61 -14.79
N GLY A 477 -20.54 6.98 -14.90
CA GLY A 477 -19.76 6.85 -16.14
C GLY A 477 -18.84 5.63 -16.10
N VAL A 478 -17.56 5.90 -15.99
CA VAL A 478 -16.49 4.91 -15.92
C VAL A 478 -16.29 4.47 -14.48
N THR A 479 -15.92 3.20 -14.26
CA THR A 479 -15.51 2.70 -12.95
C THR A 479 -14.42 3.60 -12.37
N GLN A 480 -14.58 4.03 -11.12
CA GLN A 480 -13.58 4.82 -10.39
C GLN A 480 -12.92 3.93 -9.34
N LYS A 481 -11.60 4.04 -9.25
CA LYS A 481 -10.78 3.30 -8.30
C LYS A 481 -9.74 4.26 -7.73
N PRO A 482 -10.09 5.09 -6.72
CA PRO A 482 -9.09 5.88 -5.99
C PRO A 482 -8.23 4.96 -5.12
N ASP A 483 -6.99 5.33 -4.86
CA ASP A 483 -6.07 4.52 -4.07
C ASP A 483 -6.51 4.43 -2.61
N ILE A 484 -6.97 5.56 -2.02
CA ILE A 484 -7.32 5.65 -0.60
C ILE A 484 -8.66 6.36 -0.45
N LEU A 485 -9.52 5.81 0.43
CA LEU A 485 -10.78 6.42 0.83
C LEU A 485 -10.83 6.55 2.34
N LEU A 486 -11.14 7.75 2.82
CA LEU A 486 -11.50 8.02 4.20
C LEU A 486 -13.00 8.36 4.28
N GLU A 487 -13.78 7.48 4.92
CA GLU A 487 -15.20 7.67 5.19
C GLU A 487 -15.37 7.97 6.68
N VAL A 488 -16.01 9.08 7.01
CA VAL A 488 -16.32 9.43 8.39
C VAL A 488 -17.83 9.49 8.56
N THR A 489 -18.34 8.77 9.55
CA THR A 489 -19.76 8.70 9.90
C THR A 489 -19.98 9.38 11.24
N PHE A 490 -20.86 10.35 11.25
CA PHE A 490 -21.28 11.07 12.45
C PHE A 490 -22.32 10.29 13.26
N PRO A 491 -22.53 10.61 14.54
CA PRO A 491 -23.51 9.92 15.39
C PRO A 491 -24.95 9.95 14.85
N ASP A 492 -25.31 10.96 14.07
CA ASP A 492 -26.62 11.10 13.41
C ASP A 492 -26.76 10.28 12.11
N GLY A 493 -25.72 9.52 11.75
CA GLY A 493 -25.69 8.69 10.55
C GLY A 493 -25.28 9.40 9.26
N LYS A 494 -24.99 10.70 9.27
CA LYS A 494 -24.40 11.40 8.11
C LYS A 494 -22.99 10.88 7.86
N THR A 495 -22.64 10.76 6.58
CA THR A 495 -21.33 10.22 6.15
C THR A 495 -20.67 11.17 5.18
N CYS A 496 -19.41 11.49 5.44
CA CYS A 496 -18.56 12.33 4.61
C CYS A 496 -17.40 11.50 4.06
N ILE A 497 -16.97 11.78 2.84
CA ILE A 497 -15.92 11.03 2.16
C ILE A 497 -14.84 11.98 1.65
N TRP A 498 -13.59 11.63 1.93
CA TRP A 498 -12.40 12.19 1.30
C TRP A 498 -11.70 11.09 0.51
N LEU A 499 -11.24 11.45 -0.67
CA LEU A 499 -10.50 10.56 -1.55
C LEU A 499 -9.06 11.06 -1.67
N PHE A 500 -8.13 10.12 -1.61
CA PHE A 500 -6.72 10.41 -1.82
C PHE A 500 -6.16 9.45 -2.87
N ASP A 501 -5.24 9.96 -3.66
CA ASP A 501 -4.63 9.21 -4.74
C ASP A 501 -3.11 9.46 -4.71
N ALA A 502 -2.35 8.42 -4.45
CA ALA A 502 -0.91 8.52 -4.27
C ALA A 502 -0.22 8.60 -5.64
N LYS A 503 0.47 9.68 -5.89
CA LYS A 503 1.20 9.92 -7.13
C LYS A 503 2.69 9.99 -6.87
N TYR A 504 3.38 8.89 -7.09
CA TYR A 504 4.84 8.88 -7.07
C TYR A 504 5.41 9.62 -8.30
N ARG A 505 4.95 10.87 -8.49
CA ARG A 505 5.35 11.77 -9.57
C ARG A 505 5.44 13.19 -9.08
N ILE A 506 6.45 13.90 -9.55
CA ILE A 506 6.63 15.34 -9.33
C ILE A 506 6.74 15.99 -10.70
N LYS A 507 6.13 17.15 -10.86
CA LYS A 507 6.31 18.02 -12.01
C LYS A 507 7.35 19.07 -11.61
N THR A 508 8.56 18.93 -12.10
CA THR A 508 9.54 19.99 -12.03
C THR A 508 9.27 20.98 -13.16
N GLN A 509 9.58 22.25 -12.94
CA GLN A 509 9.30 23.32 -13.90
C GLN A 509 9.90 23.10 -15.29
N ASN A 510 10.99 22.36 -15.41
CA ASN A 510 11.62 22.00 -16.69
C ASN A 510 10.72 21.18 -17.64
N ASN A 511 9.55 20.70 -17.21
CA ASN A 511 8.56 20.03 -18.04
C ASN A 511 7.41 20.96 -18.49
N ARG A 512 7.39 22.21 -18.10
CA ARG A 512 6.51 23.24 -18.69
C ARG A 512 7.19 23.84 -19.92
N TYR A 513 6.44 23.98 -21.00
CA TYR A 513 6.92 24.61 -22.24
C TYR A 513 7.10 26.13 -22.11
N ASP A 514 6.81 26.74 -20.96
CA ASP A 514 6.98 28.18 -20.69
C ASP A 514 8.27 28.44 -19.92
N VAL A 515 9.16 29.23 -20.50
CA VAL A 515 10.61 29.28 -20.30
C VAL A 515 11.06 30.22 -19.17
N ASP A 516 10.18 30.94 -18.48
CA ASP A 516 10.61 32.14 -17.74
C ASP A 516 10.59 32.11 -16.20
N ASP A 517 10.21 31.01 -15.54
CA ASP A 517 10.21 30.97 -14.06
C ASP A 517 11.15 29.90 -13.49
N ILE A 518 12.21 30.38 -12.84
CA ILE A 518 13.33 29.59 -12.28
C ILE A 518 13.02 29.07 -10.85
N ASP A 519 11.83 29.26 -10.31
CA ASP A 519 11.50 28.78 -8.98
C ASP A 519 11.25 27.26 -8.97
N CYS A 520 12.18 26.54 -8.33
CA CYS A 520 12.21 25.07 -8.23
C CYS A 520 11.16 24.57 -7.25
N ASN A 521 9.88 24.85 -7.49
CA ASN A 521 8.81 24.34 -6.65
C ASN A 521 8.28 23.00 -7.18
N ASP A 522 8.21 21.99 -6.31
CA ASP A 522 7.67 20.70 -6.67
C ASP A 522 6.14 20.77 -6.74
N TYR A 523 5.62 20.52 -7.92
CA TYR A 523 4.17 20.43 -8.13
C TYR A 523 3.76 19.01 -8.49
N VAL A 524 2.51 18.68 -8.20
CA VAL A 524 1.91 17.46 -8.73
C VAL A 524 1.59 17.66 -10.22
N PRO A 525 1.72 16.62 -11.08
CA PRO A 525 1.34 16.70 -12.49
C PRO A 525 -0.13 17.09 -12.70
N ASP A 526 -0.42 17.88 -13.74
CA ASP A 526 -1.78 18.40 -14.02
C ASP A 526 -2.80 17.27 -14.28
N ASP A 527 -2.35 16.15 -14.84
CA ASP A 527 -3.20 14.97 -15.05
C ASP A 527 -3.67 14.37 -13.71
N ALA A 528 -2.88 14.47 -12.65
CA ALA A 528 -3.29 14.04 -11.32
C ALA A 528 -4.37 14.96 -10.74
N ILE A 529 -4.25 16.28 -10.87
CA ILE A 529 -5.32 17.22 -10.47
C ILE A 529 -6.61 16.96 -11.28
N ASN A 530 -6.50 16.74 -12.58
CA ASN A 530 -7.63 16.38 -13.44
C ASN A 530 -8.29 15.07 -13.00
N GLN A 531 -7.52 14.12 -12.47
CA GLN A 531 -8.05 12.88 -11.90
C GLN A 531 -8.84 13.15 -10.62
N MET A 532 -8.39 14.07 -9.77
CA MET A 532 -9.12 14.48 -8.56
C MET A 532 -10.49 15.10 -8.90
N HIS A 533 -10.57 15.94 -9.93
CA HIS A 533 -11.85 16.43 -10.46
C HIS A 533 -12.78 15.28 -10.85
N ARG A 534 -12.27 14.30 -11.58
CA ARG A 534 -13.07 13.12 -11.97
C ARG A 534 -13.56 12.32 -10.77
N TYR A 535 -12.72 12.08 -9.76
CA TYR A 535 -13.11 11.35 -8.57
C TYR A 535 -14.20 12.06 -7.78
N ARG A 536 -14.03 13.37 -7.55
CA ARG A 536 -15.03 14.17 -6.83
C ARG A 536 -16.37 14.18 -7.54
N ASP A 537 -16.39 14.38 -8.85
CA ASP A 537 -17.59 14.62 -9.62
C ASP A 537 -18.30 13.36 -10.13
N ALA A 538 -17.58 12.26 -10.31
CA ALA A 538 -18.14 11.02 -10.83
C ALA A 538 -18.94 10.21 -9.80
N LEU A 539 -18.67 10.40 -8.49
CA LEU A 539 -19.30 9.61 -7.45
C LEU A 539 -20.61 10.24 -6.98
N ILE A 540 -21.65 9.42 -6.94
CA ILE A 540 -23.01 9.83 -6.58
C ILE A 540 -23.55 8.89 -5.53
N ARG A 541 -24.07 9.45 -4.42
CA ARG A 541 -24.87 8.73 -3.42
C ARG A 541 -26.32 8.74 -3.86
N VAL A 542 -26.97 7.59 -3.80
CA VAL A 542 -28.40 7.45 -4.08
C VAL A 542 -29.05 6.91 -2.81
N ASP A 543 -29.97 7.70 -2.26
CA ASP A 543 -30.79 7.30 -1.12
C ASP A 543 -32.04 6.57 -1.65
N GLU A 544 -32.06 5.24 -1.50
CA GLU A 544 -33.15 4.39 -2.01
C GLU A 544 -34.35 4.34 -1.06
N GLN A 545 -34.19 4.79 0.19
CA GLN A 545 -35.23 4.72 1.22
C GLN A 545 -36.25 5.87 1.15
N LYS A 546 -35.98 6.92 0.38
CA LYS A 546 -36.89 8.02 0.19
C LYS A 546 -37.71 7.84 -1.10
N GLU A 547 -39.03 8.09 -1.03
CA GLU A 547 -39.95 8.04 -2.19
C GLU A 547 -39.51 8.90 -3.37
N SER A 548 -38.72 9.93 -3.16
CA SER A 548 -38.00 10.66 -4.19
C SER A 548 -36.52 10.28 -4.09
N ARG A 549 -36.02 9.39 -4.93
CA ARG A 549 -34.59 9.00 -5.06
C ARG A 549 -33.70 10.24 -5.03
N SER A 550 -33.37 10.71 -3.82
CA SER A 550 -32.49 11.87 -3.67
C SER A 550 -31.07 11.47 -4.01
N LYS A 551 -30.41 12.29 -4.82
CA LYS A 551 -29.03 12.10 -5.22
C LYS A 551 -28.19 13.22 -4.62
N SER A 552 -27.03 12.88 -4.09
CA SER A 552 -26.04 13.83 -3.60
C SER A 552 -24.64 13.42 -4.01
N ARG A 553 -23.72 14.37 -4.02
CA ARG A 553 -22.28 14.11 -4.19
C ARG A 553 -21.68 13.87 -2.81
N PRO A 554 -21.23 12.65 -2.50
CA PRO A 554 -20.77 12.30 -1.15
C PRO A 554 -19.32 12.70 -0.89
N VAL A 555 -18.56 13.09 -1.91
CA VAL A 555 -17.13 13.39 -1.82
C VAL A 555 -16.94 14.85 -1.47
N PHE A 556 -16.40 15.11 -0.29
CA PHE A 556 -16.09 16.44 0.23
C PHE A 556 -14.77 16.98 -0.32
N GLY A 557 -13.81 16.09 -0.54
CA GLY A 557 -12.54 16.46 -1.12
C GLY A 557 -11.87 15.30 -1.82
N ALA A 558 -11.09 15.61 -2.85
CA ALA A 558 -10.24 14.66 -3.57
C ALA A 558 -8.85 15.26 -3.74
N PHE A 559 -7.84 14.56 -3.26
CA PHE A 559 -6.49 15.09 -3.12
C PHE A 559 -5.45 14.13 -3.66
N ALA A 560 -4.48 14.66 -4.39
CA ALA A 560 -3.28 13.92 -4.76
C ALA A 560 -2.26 13.98 -3.61
N LEU A 561 -1.63 12.83 -3.31
CA LEU A 561 -0.52 12.72 -2.37
C LEU A 561 0.76 12.50 -3.18
N TYR A 562 1.77 13.32 -3.00
CA TYR A 562 2.98 13.27 -3.83
C TYR A 562 4.26 13.48 -2.99
N PRO A 563 5.41 12.95 -3.42
CA PRO A 563 6.67 13.04 -2.66
C PRO A 563 7.35 14.41 -2.82
N GLY A 564 6.63 15.50 -2.55
CA GLY A 564 7.17 16.86 -2.54
C GLY A 564 8.05 17.10 -1.31
N PHE A 565 9.12 17.87 -1.46
CA PHE A 565 10.13 18.09 -0.43
C PHE A 565 10.13 19.48 0.19
N TYR A 566 8.99 20.16 0.17
CA TYR A 566 8.80 21.45 0.84
C TYR A 566 9.15 21.40 2.32
N ASP A 567 9.66 22.50 2.85
CA ASP A 567 9.71 22.73 4.29
C ASP A 567 8.33 23.17 4.77
N GLN A 568 7.48 22.21 5.14
CA GLN A 568 6.10 22.49 5.58
C GLN A 568 6.00 23.27 6.89
N GLY A 569 7.11 23.57 7.55
CA GLY A 569 7.17 24.48 8.71
C GLY A 569 7.25 25.93 8.33
N SER A 570 7.85 26.25 7.18
CA SER A 570 8.06 27.62 6.68
C SER A 570 7.25 27.94 5.42
N ASP A 571 6.97 26.94 4.58
CA ASP A 571 6.31 27.10 3.29
C ASP A 571 4.80 26.90 3.40
N GLU A 572 4.04 27.63 2.61
CA GLU A 572 2.59 27.42 2.45
C GLU A 572 2.31 26.38 1.36
N ASN A 573 1.24 25.60 1.56
CA ASN A 573 0.83 24.64 0.55
C ASN A 573 0.38 25.39 -0.74
N PRO A 574 1.01 25.18 -1.89
CA PRO A 574 0.66 25.86 -3.13
C PRO A 574 -0.75 25.58 -3.62
N TYR A 575 -1.41 24.55 -3.10
CA TYR A 575 -2.79 24.18 -3.40
C TYR A 575 -3.80 24.66 -2.36
N GLN A 576 -3.38 25.44 -1.34
CA GLN A 576 -4.22 25.85 -0.20
C GLN A 576 -5.53 26.53 -0.64
N SER A 577 -5.45 27.51 -1.55
CA SER A 577 -6.64 28.21 -2.07
C SER A 577 -7.58 27.27 -2.82
N MET A 578 -7.03 26.39 -3.66
CA MET A 578 -7.81 25.43 -4.42
C MET A 578 -8.50 24.40 -3.51
N ILE A 579 -7.81 23.96 -2.44
CA ILE A 579 -8.38 23.07 -1.42
C ILE A 579 -9.55 23.76 -0.70
N ALA A 580 -9.37 25.01 -0.31
CA ALA A 580 -10.38 25.77 0.42
C ALA A 580 -11.63 26.08 -0.44
N GLU A 581 -11.44 26.45 -1.70
CA GLU A 581 -12.54 26.88 -2.56
C GLU A 581 -13.30 25.71 -3.21
N VAL A 582 -12.59 24.69 -3.68
CA VAL A 582 -13.19 23.61 -4.46
C VAL A 582 -13.03 22.21 -3.88
N GLY A 583 -12.33 22.05 -2.75
CA GLY A 583 -12.08 20.73 -2.14
C GLY A 583 -11.23 19.81 -3.01
N ILE A 584 -10.36 20.38 -3.85
CA ILE A 584 -9.45 19.64 -4.74
C ILE A 584 -8.06 20.23 -4.58
N GLY A 585 -7.04 19.39 -4.62
CA GLY A 585 -5.66 19.84 -4.52
C GLY A 585 -4.69 18.71 -4.30
N ALA A 586 -3.56 19.04 -3.69
CA ALA A 586 -2.54 18.06 -3.38
C ALA A 586 -1.85 18.36 -2.05
N PHE A 587 -1.31 17.31 -1.43
CA PHE A 587 -0.48 17.39 -0.23
C PHE A 587 0.87 16.73 -0.52
N ALA A 588 1.94 17.48 -0.26
CA ALA A 588 3.28 16.92 -0.28
C ALA A 588 3.47 16.01 0.95
N LEU A 589 3.92 14.78 0.72
CA LEU A 589 4.19 13.78 1.74
C LEU A 589 5.53 13.10 1.48
N LEU A 590 6.44 13.14 2.45
CA LEU A 590 7.69 12.41 2.39
C LEU A 590 7.91 11.59 3.65
N PRO A 591 8.33 10.34 3.53
CA PRO A 591 8.83 9.59 4.69
C PRO A 591 10.09 10.27 5.20
N SER A 592 10.08 10.71 6.45
CA SER A 592 11.28 11.28 7.08
C SER A 592 11.36 10.87 8.55
N ALA A 593 12.59 10.71 9.03
CA ALA A 593 12.84 10.46 10.44
C ALA A 593 12.55 11.68 11.33
N ASN A 594 12.43 12.88 10.77
CA ASN A 594 12.35 14.15 11.47
C ASN A 594 10.95 14.83 11.48
N GLY A 595 9.89 14.10 11.28
CA GLY A 595 8.53 14.46 11.72
C GLY A 595 7.75 15.57 11.00
N ASN A 596 8.34 16.50 10.27
CA ASN A 596 7.61 17.70 9.79
C ASN A 596 7.19 17.69 8.31
N LYS A 597 7.13 16.53 7.65
CA LYS A 597 6.88 16.47 6.19
C LYS A 597 5.48 15.99 5.79
N ASN A 598 4.56 16.00 6.73
CA ASN A 598 3.13 15.68 6.53
C ASN A 598 2.22 16.68 7.27
N SER A 599 2.78 17.79 7.76
CA SER A 599 2.07 18.75 8.62
C SER A 599 0.89 19.41 7.91
N TRP A 600 0.95 19.63 6.61
CA TRP A 600 -0.17 20.20 5.84
C TRP A 600 -1.39 19.27 5.82
N LEU A 601 -1.17 17.97 5.59
CA LEU A 601 -2.26 16.98 5.63
C LEU A 601 -2.79 16.80 7.05
N GLN A 602 -1.92 16.80 8.06
CA GLN A 602 -2.32 16.76 9.48
C GLN A 602 -3.19 17.96 9.85
N ALA A 603 -2.75 19.18 9.51
CA ALA A 603 -3.49 20.40 9.78
C ALA A 603 -4.84 20.42 9.07
N PHE A 604 -4.90 19.97 7.81
CA PHE A 604 -6.14 19.84 7.06
C PHE A 604 -7.11 18.88 7.75
N LEU A 605 -6.69 17.66 8.06
CA LEU A 605 -7.55 16.66 8.71
C LEU A 605 -7.95 17.09 10.13
N LEU A 606 -7.06 17.76 10.85
CA LEU A 606 -7.34 18.32 12.16
C LEU A 606 -8.41 19.42 12.07
N HIS A 607 -8.32 20.31 11.09
CA HIS A 607 -9.32 21.33 10.83
C HIS A 607 -10.68 20.73 10.48
N GLN A 608 -10.70 19.67 9.64
CA GLN A 608 -11.92 19.01 9.20
C GLN A 608 -12.62 18.20 10.31
N LEU A 609 -11.87 17.53 11.18
CA LEU A 609 -12.40 16.51 12.11
C LEU A 609 -12.20 16.86 13.59
N GLY A 610 -11.36 17.83 13.92
CA GLY A 610 -11.01 18.20 15.31
C GLY A 610 -10.39 17.02 16.09
N THR A 611 -10.07 17.25 17.35
CA THR A 611 -9.48 16.23 18.25
C THR A 611 -10.49 15.53 19.15
N GLY A 612 -11.75 15.90 19.15
CA GLY A 612 -12.74 15.44 20.14
C GLY A 612 -12.58 16.03 21.55
N ILE A 613 -11.48 16.73 21.80
CA ILE A 613 -11.14 17.35 23.09
C ILE A 613 -11.18 18.88 22.99
N SER A 614 -11.07 19.44 21.78
CA SER A 614 -11.03 20.88 21.54
C SER A 614 -12.42 21.50 21.42
N ALA A 615 -12.47 22.85 21.39
CA ALA A 615 -13.69 23.67 21.34
C ALA A 615 -14.60 23.40 20.12
N TYR A 616 -14.19 22.59 19.17
CA TYR A 616 -15.04 22.10 18.07
C TYR A 616 -15.92 20.97 18.59
N THR A 617 -17.19 21.25 18.79
CA THR A 617 -18.17 20.19 19.04
C THR A 617 -18.40 19.38 17.76
N THR A 618 -18.79 18.10 17.89
CA THR A 618 -19.19 17.26 16.75
C THR A 618 -20.26 17.95 15.88
N GLU A 619 -21.11 18.78 16.48
CA GLU A 619 -22.11 19.57 15.79
C GLU A 619 -21.51 20.66 14.90
N SER A 620 -20.50 21.42 15.38
CA SER A 620 -19.89 22.47 14.56
C SER A 620 -19.10 21.91 13.39
N ILE A 621 -18.35 20.82 13.59
CA ILE A 621 -17.65 20.11 12.52
C ILE A 621 -18.65 19.59 11.47
N ARG A 622 -19.74 18.98 11.91
CA ARG A 622 -20.80 18.49 11.03
C ARG A 622 -21.39 19.60 10.17
N ASP A 623 -21.63 20.76 10.75
CA ASP A 623 -22.24 21.87 10.04
C ASP A 623 -21.29 22.49 9.03
N ASP A 624 -20.01 22.65 9.34
CA ASP A 624 -18.99 23.10 8.40
C ASP A 624 -18.86 22.13 7.22
N LEU A 625 -18.85 20.83 7.50
CA LEU A 625 -18.81 19.80 6.44
C LEU A 625 -20.08 19.78 5.61
N TYR A 626 -21.24 20.02 6.21
CA TYR A 626 -22.51 20.08 5.47
C TYR A 626 -22.55 21.29 4.53
N VAL A 627 -21.99 22.39 4.96
CA VAL A 627 -21.86 23.61 4.16
C VAL A 627 -20.98 23.39 2.94
N ASN A 628 -19.85 22.69 3.17
CA ASN A 628 -18.89 22.38 2.13
C ASN A 628 -19.33 21.15 1.28
N GLU A 629 -20.51 20.55 1.56
CA GLU A 629 -20.99 19.44 0.73
C GLU A 629 -21.16 19.95 -0.73
N PRO A 630 -20.37 19.41 -1.68
CA PRO A 630 -20.41 19.88 -3.05
C PRO A 630 -21.82 19.76 -3.60
N ALA A 631 -22.21 20.76 -4.36
CA ALA A 631 -23.54 21.02 -4.88
C ALA A 631 -24.40 19.76 -5.07
N ARG A 632 -25.55 19.72 -4.42
CA ARG A 632 -26.57 18.69 -4.67
C ARG A 632 -26.84 18.61 -6.16
N ILE A 633 -26.99 17.42 -6.69
CA ILE A 633 -27.40 17.24 -8.07
C ILE A 633 -28.83 17.79 -8.16
N PRO A 634 -29.07 18.87 -8.89
CA PRO A 634 -30.41 19.47 -8.91
C PRO A 634 -31.38 18.58 -9.70
N TYR A 635 -32.62 18.58 -9.23
CA TYR A 635 -33.73 18.09 -10.05
C TYR A 635 -33.86 19.05 -11.24
N SER A 636 -33.66 18.60 -12.47
CA SER A 636 -33.67 19.39 -13.70
C SER A 636 -32.36 20.10 -14.13
N GLY A 637 -31.19 19.71 -13.61
CA GLY A 637 -29.92 20.18 -14.15
C GLY A 637 -29.44 21.58 -13.75
N MET A 638 -30.16 22.29 -12.84
CA MET A 638 -29.71 23.61 -12.36
C MET A 638 -28.82 23.49 -11.11
N GLN A 639 -27.70 24.20 -11.08
CA GLN A 639 -26.87 24.34 -9.88
C GLN A 639 -27.64 25.13 -8.83
N GLN A 640 -27.74 24.59 -7.61
CA GLN A 640 -28.22 25.33 -6.45
C GLN A 640 -27.04 25.86 -5.65
N VAL A 641 -27.05 27.11 -5.31
CA VAL A 641 -26.13 27.72 -4.36
C VAL A 641 -26.57 27.29 -2.97
N LEU A 642 -25.70 26.61 -2.24
CA LEU A 642 -25.88 26.29 -0.83
C LEU A 642 -25.53 27.50 0.02
N HIS A 643 -26.44 27.92 0.87
CA HIS A 643 -26.19 28.98 1.85
C HIS A 643 -25.90 28.33 3.21
N HIS A 644 -24.70 28.52 3.70
CA HIS A 644 -24.26 27.97 5.00
C HIS A 644 -24.87 28.63 6.20
N ASP A 645 -25.42 29.77 5.99
CA ASP A 645 -26.07 30.66 6.98
C ASP A 645 -27.58 30.86 6.72
N LEU A 646 -28.23 29.90 6.08
CA LEU A 646 -29.65 30.02 5.70
C LEU A 646 -30.56 29.97 6.91
N VAL A 647 -31.32 31.05 7.11
CA VAL A 647 -32.27 31.23 8.16
C VAL A 647 -33.69 31.14 7.63
N LEU A 648 -34.52 30.29 8.23
CA LEU A 648 -35.96 30.31 8.04
C LEU A 648 -36.58 31.31 9.05
N ILE A 649 -37.26 32.33 8.54
CA ILE A 649 -38.02 33.26 9.36
C ILE A 649 -39.51 32.88 9.33
N SER A 650 -40.12 32.75 10.49
CA SER A 650 -41.53 32.38 10.62
C SER A 650 -42.20 33.09 11.78
N LYS A 651 -43.54 33.20 11.74
CA LYS A 651 -44.38 33.72 12.84
C LYS A 651 -44.92 32.57 13.69
N LEU A 652 -45.03 32.72 15.00
CA LEU A 652 -45.76 31.79 15.84
C LEU A 652 -47.25 31.83 15.52
N GLY A 653 -47.93 30.69 15.63
CA GLY A 653 -49.39 30.62 15.52
C GLY A 653 -50.04 31.28 16.72
N GLU A 654 -51.23 31.90 16.51
CA GLU A 654 -51.95 32.70 17.51
C GLU A 654 -52.46 31.94 18.75
N SER A 655 -52.49 30.58 18.70
CA SER A 655 -53.03 29.76 19.79
C SER A 655 -51.93 28.97 20.51
N ARG A 656 -50.79 29.59 20.83
CA ARG A 656 -49.69 28.94 21.57
C ARG A 656 -49.76 29.31 23.04
N GLU A 657 -49.33 28.38 23.90
CA GLU A 657 -49.15 28.61 25.32
C GLU A 657 -48.14 29.71 25.58
N GLN A 658 -48.35 30.50 26.62
CA GLN A 658 -47.49 31.62 26.93
C GLN A 658 -46.07 31.17 27.27
N ASP A 659 -45.90 30.07 27.98
CA ASP A 659 -44.61 29.47 28.32
C ASP A 659 -43.82 29.09 27.06
N TYR A 660 -44.49 28.58 26.02
CA TYR A 660 -43.86 28.26 24.74
C TYR A 660 -43.36 29.52 24.00
N ILE A 661 -44.13 30.62 24.05
CA ILE A 661 -43.75 31.91 23.48
C ILE A 661 -42.56 32.51 24.26
N ASP A 662 -42.60 32.45 25.59
CA ASP A 662 -41.56 32.96 26.45
C ASP A 662 -40.23 32.22 26.29
N ASN A 663 -40.27 30.92 25.97
CA ASN A 663 -39.09 30.15 25.64
C ASN A 663 -38.40 30.66 24.35
N PHE A 664 -39.15 31.15 23.35
CA PHE A 664 -38.53 31.75 22.15
C PHE A 664 -37.91 33.13 22.48
N ASN A 665 -38.46 33.89 23.41
CA ASN A 665 -37.89 35.15 23.81
C ASN A 665 -36.70 35.03 24.75
N SER A 666 -36.62 33.95 25.53
CA SER A 666 -35.55 33.67 26.50
C SER A 666 -34.41 32.83 25.97
N GLY A 667 -34.47 32.35 24.73
CA GLY A 667 -33.42 31.46 24.15
C GLY A 667 -33.54 30.01 24.56
N LEU A 668 -34.63 29.58 25.16
CA LEU A 668 -34.84 28.22 25.69
C LEU A 668 -35.73 27.33 24.81
N ALA A 669 -36.13 27.78 23.62
CA ALA A 669 -37.01 27.02 22.74
C ALA A 669 -36.32 25.78 22.20
N GLU A 670 -36.97 24.61 22.36
CA GLU A 670 -36.44 23.31 21.93
C GLU A 670 -37.05 22.83 20.61
N TRP A 671 -38.28 23.25 20.31
CA TRP A 671 -39.05 22.69 19.18
C TRP A 671 -39.84 23.76 18.42
N PHE A 672 -39.92 23.59 17.10
CA PHE A 672 -40.77 24.36 16.20
C PHE A 672 -41.34 23.45 15.10
N HIS A 673 -42.53 23.73 14.63
CA HIS A 673 -43.12 22.97 13.54
C HIS A 673 -43.90 23.84 12.56
N ILE A 674 -43.90 23.43 11.28
CA ILE A 674 -44.59 24.12 10.20
C ILE A 674 -45.27 23.09 9.26
N PRO A 675 -46.50 23.33 8.76
CA PRO A 675 -47.13 22.44 7.81
C PRO A 675 -46.33 22.29 6.53
N VAL A 676 -46.14 21.07 6.08
CA VAL A 676 -45.43 20.75 4.80
C VAL A 676 -46.07 21.48 3.63
N SER A 677 -47.41 21.48 3.58
CA SER A 677 -48.17 22.18 2.52
C SER A 677 -47.91 23.70 2.44
N VAL A 678 -47.55 24.35 3.56
CA VAL A 678 -47.24 25.77 3.59
C VAL A 678 -45.79 26.02 3.16
N PHE A 679 -44.86 25.23 3.70
CA PHE A 679 -43.43 25.36 3.41
C PHE A 679 -43.11 25.01 1.97
N ASP A 680 -43.50 23.80 1.54
CA ASP A 680 -43.19 23.24 0.23
C ASP A 680 -43.82 24.06 -0.92
N LYS A 681 -44.97 24.65 -0.67
CA LYS A 681 -45.63 25.52 -1.63
C LYS A 681 -44.86 26.82 -1.88
N LYS A 682 -44.16 27.34 -0.83
CA LYS A 682 -43.41 28.59 -0.94
C LYS A 682 -41.97 28.37 -1.41
N PHE A 683 -41.27 27.38 -0.87
CA PHE A 683 -39.83 27.23 -1.07
C PHE A 683 -39.42 25.94 -1.83
N GLY A 684 -40.26 24.92 -1.82
CA GLY A 684 -39.90 23.56 -2.33
C GLY A 684 -39.34 22.64 -1.25
N LYS A 685 -39.60 21.34 -1.42
CA LYS A 685 -39.25 20.29 -0.46
C LYS A 685 -37.75 20.20 -0.11
N HIS A 686 -36.89 20.48 -1.08
CA HIS A 686 -35.45 20.33 -0.93
C HIS A 686 -34.83 21.39 0.00
N ILE A 687 -35.41 22.58 0.07
CA ILE A 687 -34.89 23.69 0.86
C ILE A 687 -34.87 23.39 2.36
N VAL A 688 -35.81 22.57 2.87
CA VAL A 688 -35.87 22.24 4.29
C VAL A 688 -34.57 21.62 4.80
N GLN A 689 -33.84 20.90 3.94
CA GLN A 689 -32.58 20.27 4.28
C GLN A 689 -31.38 21.24 4.27
N GLU A 690 -31.58 22.42 3.68
CA GLU A 690 -30.55 23.48 3.62
C GLU A 690 -30.64 24.45 4.78
N LEU A 691 -31.74 24.39 5.51
CA LEU A 691 -31.94 25.26 6.65
C LEU A 691 -30.92 25.00 7.78
N ARG A 692 -30.34 26.07 8.28
CA ARG A 692 -29.35 26.03 9.37
C ARG A 692 -29.90 26.69 10.62
N TYR A 693 -30.67 27.72 10.42
CA TYR A 693 -31.16 28.53 11.51
C TYR A 693 -32.65 28.77 11.35
N LEU A 694 -33.30 29.01 12.49
CA LEU A 694 -34.67 29.42 12.60
C LEU A 694 -34.77 30.74 13.37
N ALA A 695 -35.42 31.73 12.79
CA ALA A 695 -35.81 32.95 13.48
C ALA A 695 -37.32 32.99 13.60
N VAL A 696 -37.79 33.23 14.79
CA VAL A 696 -39.25 33.26 15.08
C VAL A 696 -39.68 34.64 15.52
N MET A 697 -40.73 35.16 14.85
CA MET A 697 -41.38 36.36 15.30
C MET A 697 -42.23 36.01 16.50
N ALA A 698 -41.88 36.55 17.65
CA ALA A 698 -42.60 36.35 18.90
C ALA A 698 -43.15 37.69 19.43
N ASN A 699 -44.29 37.63 20.14
CA ASN A 699 -44.87 38.82 20.76
C ASN A 699 -44.07 39.18 22.02
N CYS A 700 -43.50 40.41 22.03
CA CYS A 700 -42.90 41.03 23.16
C CYS A 700 -43.79 42.21 23.59
N ALA A 701 -44.56 42.05 24.65
CA ALA A 701 -45.46 43.06 25.21
C ALA A 701 -46.49 43.57 24.17
N SER A 702 -46.17 44.59 23.36
CA SER A 702 -47.05 45.19 22.37
C SER A 702 -46.56 45.20 20.95
N SER A 703 -45.36 44.64 20.74
CA SER A 703 -44.68 44.57 19.44
C SER A 703 -44.40 43.15 19.03
N LEU A 704 -44.32 42.92 17.72
CA LEU A 704 -43.89 41.64 17.13
C LEU A 704 -42.42 41.80 16.72
N GLU A 705 -41.55 41.02 17.34
CA GLU A 705 -40.10 41.19 17.23
C GLU A 705 -39.38 39.87 16.95
N ILE A 706 -38.17 39.96 16.36
CA ILE A 706 -37.19 38.85 16.31
C ILE A 706 -35.98 39.31 17.13
N THR A 707 -35.74 38.63 18.25
CA THR A 707 -34.64 38.92 19.17
C THR A 707 -33.51 37.88 19.07
N MET A 708 -33.85 36.65 18.65
CA MET A 708 -32.95 35.50 18.63
C MET A 708 -33.11 34.65 17.39
N VAL A 709 -32.04 34.03 17.02
CA VAL A 709 -31.95 33.01 15.95
C VAL A 709 -31.53 31.72 16.57
N TYR A 710 -32.24 30.63 16.28
CA TYR A 710 -31.98 29.29 16.80
C TYR A 710 -31.27 28.42 15.79
N ARG A 711 -30.26 27.72 16.21
CA ARG A 711 -29.62 26.71 15.40
C ARG A 711 -30.55 25.49 15.23
N ILE A 712 -30.71 24.99 14.03
CA ILE A 712 -31.53 23.80 13.78
C ILE A 712 -30.64 22.56 13.91
N LYS A 713 -30.91 21.70 14.93
CA LYS A 713 -30.21 20.43 15.13
C LYS A 713 -30.67 19.33 14.17
N LYS A 714 -31.99 19.23 14.03
CA LYS A 714 -32.63 18.17 13.25
C LYS A 714 -33.96 18.63 12.69
N VAL A 715 -34.27 18.13 11.49
CA VAL A 715 -35.58 18.31 10.87
C VAL A 715 -36.17 16.93 10.56
N VAL A 716 -37.39 16.69 11.00
CA VAL A 716 -38.10 15.42 10.82
C VAL A 716 -39.45 15.68 10.18
N LEU A 717 -39.81 14.80 9.23
CA LEU A 717 -41.19 14.78 8.70
C LEU A 717 -42.06 13.98 9.66
N SER A 718 -43.05 14.61 10.31
CA SER A 718 -43.94 14.02 11.29
C SER A 718 -45.40 14.23 10.95
N GLN A 719 -46.27 13.31 11.29
CA GLN A 719 -47.71 13.53 11.25
C GLN A 719 -48.12 14.39 12.47
N ARG A 720 -49.20 15.17 12.35
CA ARG A 720 -49.62 16.02 13.46
C ARG A 720 -49.94 15.22 14.75
N ASP A 721 -50.43 14.02 14.60
CA ASP A 721 -50.72 13.11 15.73
C ASP A 721 -49.48 12.64 16.48
N ASP A 722 -48.31 12.60 15.82
CA ASP A 722 -47.03 12.22 16.41
C ASP A 722 -46.29 13.37 17.13
N ILE A 723 -46.81 14.61 16.97
CA ILE A 723 -46.20 15.81 17.59
C ILE A 723 -46.90 16.04 18.95
N SER A 724 -46.18 15.87 20.05
CA SER A 724 -46.70 16.05 21.40
C SER A 724 -47.16 17.47 21.67
N ALA A 725 -48.00 17.64 22.67
CA ALA A 725 -48.48 18.94 23.12
C ALA A 725 -47.35 19.91 23.49
N LYS A 726 -46.31 19.42 24.19
CA LYS A 726 -45.10 20.18 24.55
C LYS A 726 -44.34 20.64 23.30
N GLN A 727 -44.15 19.76 22.30
CA GLN A 727 -43.47 20.12 21.05
C GLN A 727 -44.27 21.12 20.21
N ALA A 728 -45.57 21.10 20.32
CA ALA A 728 -46.45 21.95 19.59
C ALA A 728 -46.76 23.28 20.33
N GLY A 729 -46.49 23.35 21.63
CA GLY A 729 -46.88 24.50 22.47
C GLY A 729 -48.40 24.77 22.49
N ILE A 730 -49.20 23.73 22.56
CA ILE A 730 -50.67 23.79 22.56
C ILE A 730 -51.20 22.76 23.55
N ASP A 731 -52.12 23.17 24.41
CA ASP A 731 -52.66 22.31 25.48
C ASP A 731 -53.54 21.14 25.01
N VAL A 732 -54.00 21.15 23.77
CA VAL A 732 -54.86 20.07 23.21
C VAL A 732 -54.21 19.45 21.99
N SER A 733 -53.99 18.12 22.03
CA SER A 733 -53.58 17.37 20.87
C SER A 733 -54.64 17.41 19.76
N LYS A 734 -54.35 18.03 18.63
CA LYS A 734 -55.20 17.95 17.45
C LYS A 734 -54.98 16.67 16.71
N VAL A 735 -56.02 15.85 16.59
CA VAL A 735 -55.99 14.65 15.74
C VAL A 735 -56.03 15.09 14.27
N SER A 736 -54.93 14.94 13.54
CA SER A 736 -54.84 15.27 12.15
C SER A 736 -53.70 14.50 11.46
N LYS A 737 -54.01 13.92 10.33
CA LYS A 737 -53.00 13.20 9.50
C LYS A 737 -52.15 14.16 8.62
N ASN A 738 -52.29 15.46 8.80
CA ASN A 738 -51.49 16.42 8.05
C ASN A 738 -50.02 16.29 8.41
N GLN A 739 -49.15 16.38 7.41
CA GLN A 739 -47.68 16.30 7.56
C GLN A 739 -47.11 17.65 7.94
N TYR A 740 -46.14 17.65 8.83
CA TYR A 740 -45.43 18.80 9.36
C TYR A 740 -43.92 18.55 9.30
N TRP A 741 -43.17 19.62 9.02
CA TRP A 741 -41.77 19.67 9.31
C TRP A 741 -41.57 20.03 10.79
N LEU A 742 -41.02 19.12 11.58
CA LEU A 742 -40.69 19.30 12.99
C LEU A 742 -39.18 19.58 13.09
N PHE A 743 -38.87 20.73 13.66
CA PHE A 743 -37.50 21.20 13.87
C PHE A 743 -37.12 21.03 15.35
N GLU A 744 -36.03 20.33 15.59
CA GLU A 744 -35.35 20.30 16.87
C GLU A 744 -34.32 21.46 16.91
N LEU A 745 -34.44 22.34 17.93
CA LEU A 745 -33.64 23.54 18.05
C LEU A 745 -32.46 23.32 18.98
N GLY A 746 -31.35 24.00 18.70
CA GLY A 746 -30.15 24.05 19.51
C GLY A 746 -29.92 25.40 20.15
N ALA A 747 -28.64 25.80 20.25
CA ALA A 747 -28.26 27.06 20.88
C ALA A 747 -28.90 28.26 20.20
N ALA A 748 -29.38 29.19 21.01
CA ALA A 748 -29.89 30.47 20.57
C ALA A 748 -28.72 31.46 20.37
N ILE A 749 -28.78 32.25 19.31
CA ILE A 749 -27.86 33.35 19.00
C ILE A 749 -28.65 34.64 19.13
N SER A 750 -28.22 35.53 20.01
CA SER A 750 -28.81 36.86 20.15
C SER A 750 -28.42 37.71 18.94
N LEU A 751 -29.39 38.40 18.37
CA LEU A 751 -29.11 39.40 17.34
C LEU A 751 -28.57 40.68 17.98
N ASP A 752 -27.65 41.36 17.32
CA ASP A 752 -27.07 42.63 17.77
C ASP A 752 -28.10 43.70 17.81
N GLN A 753 -29.14 43.59 16.97
CA GLN A 753 -30.25 44.52 16.90
C GLN A 753 -31.59 43.78 16.84
N VAL A 754 -32.62 44.29 17.57
CA VAL A 754 -33.95 43.69 17.53
C VAL A 754 -34.63 44.06 16.22
N ILE A 755 -35.11 43.05 15.48
CA ILE A 755 -35.79 43.27 14.23
C ILE A 755 -37.29 43.47 14.47
N GLN A 756 -37.79 44.68 14.15
CA GLN A 756 -39.21 45.04 14.28
C GLN A 756 -40.02 44.42 13.15
N CYS A 757 -41.16 43.80 13.49
CA CYS A 757 -42.02 43.10 12.54
C CYS A 757 -43.42 43.71 12.52
N ASP A 758 -44.09 43.68 11.37
CA ASP A 758 -45.47 44.16 11.25
C ASP A 758 -46.45 43.15 11.90
N PRO A 759 -47.15 43.49 12.97
CA PRO A 759 -48.11 42.62 13.65
C PRO A 759 -49.30 42.21 12.78
N THR A 760 -49.60 42.96 11.70
CA THR A 760 -50.72 42.68 10.80
C THR A 760 -50.36 41.69 9.68
N ALA A 761 -49.11 41.37 9.51
CA ALA A 761 -48.63 40.43 8.49
C ALA A 761 -49.17 39.01 8.72
N GLY A 762 -49.83 38.45 7.70
CA GLY A 762 -50.34 37.09 7.75
C GLY A 762 -49.22 36.06 7.79
N PHE A 763 -49.48 34.85 8.34
CA PHE A 763 -48.47 33.78 8.50
C PHE A 763 -47.69 33.48 7.23
N ARG A 764 -48.32 33.46 6.05
CA ARG A 764 -47.65 33.21 4.78
C ARG A 764 -46.72 34.34 4.33
N GLN A 765 -47.10 35.60 4.67
CA GLN A 765 -46.29 36.78 4.33
C GLN A 765 -45.08 36.93 5.24
N SER A 766 -45.18 36.46 6.48
CA SER A 766 -44.08 36.47 7.45
C SER A 766 -43.06 35.35 7.23
N LEU A 767 -43.32 34.38 6.33
CA LEU A 767 -42.39 33.31 6.04
C LEU A 767 -41.35 33.77 5.01
N LYS A 768 -40.08 33.90 5.40
CA LYS A 768 -38.96 34.31 4.55
C LYS A 768 -37.77 33.37 4.74
N LEU A 769 -36.89 33.34 3.75
CA LEU A 769 -35.54 32.78 3.85
C LEU A 769 -34.54 33.92 3.72
N ALA A 770 -33.56 33.98 4.59
CA ALA A 770 -32.52 35.00 4.60
C ALA A 770 -31.16 34.46 4.97
N LYS A 771 -30.10 35.23 4.80
CA LYS A 771 -28.79 34.96 5.39
C LYS A 771 -28.71 35.51 6.82
N LEU A 772 -27.96 34.78 7.68
CA LEU A 772 -27.75 35.22 9.05
C LEU A 772 -27.07 36.60 9.14
N ASP A 773 -26.06 36.83 8.31
CA ASP A 773 -25.34 38.11 8.20
C ASP A 773 -26.30 39.27 7.89
N ASN A 774 -27.28 39.04 7.01
CA ASN A 774 -28.24 40.05 6.64
C ASN A 774 -29.21 40.37 7.82
N MET A 775 -29.52 39.35 8.64
CA MET A 775 -30.36 39.56 9.83
C MET A 775 -29.63 40.29 10.95
N GLN A 776 -28.32 40.19 11.06
CA GLN A 776 -27.54 40.92 12.08
C GLN A 776 -27.52 42.43 11.82
N ILE A 777 -27.72 42.85 10.57
CA ILE A 777 -27.66 44.26 10.14
C ILE A 777 -29.08 44.90 10.06
N ALA A 778 -30.13 44.09 9.86
CA ALA A 778 -31.49 44.59 9.62
C ALA A 778 -32.17 45.08 10.91
N ASN A 779 -32.81 46.24 10.85
CA ASN A 779 -33.62 46.81 11.94
C ASN A 779 -35.11 46.49 11.80
N SER A 780 -35.56 46.21 10.58
CA SER A 780 -36.97 45.89 10.29
C SER A 780 -37.08 44.67 9.37
N PHE A 781 -38.21 43.95 9.47
CA PHE A 781 -38.50 42.80 8.63
C PHE A 781 -38.51 43.11 7.13
N SER A 782 -38.83 44.36 6.76
CA SER A 782 -38.81 44.84 5.38
C SER A 782 -37.40 44.96 4.79
N GLU A 783 -36.39 45.21 5.63
CA GLU A 783 -34.97 45.33 5.22
C GLU A 783 -34.31 43.99 4.97
N ILE A 784 -34.89 42.89 5.47
CA ILE A 784 -34.36 41.57 5.24
C ILE A 784 -34.47 41.19 3.78
N VAL A 785 -33.33 41.00 3.13
CA VAL A 785 -33.25 40.56 1.73
C VAL A 785 -33.61 39.07 1.63
N PRO A 786 -34.71 38.71 0.93
CA PRO A 786 -35.15 37.33 0.81
C PRO A 786 -34.25 36.54 -0.17
N ILE A 787 -34.05 35.28 0.18
CA ILE A 787 -33.39 34.31 -0.69
C ILE A 787 -34.43 33.33 -1.25
N TYR A 788 -34.30 32.88 -2.47
CA TYR A 788 -35.20 31.93 -3.15
C TYR A 788 -36.66 32.43 -3.28
N GLU A 789 -36.91 33.72 -3.36
CA GLU A 789 -38.23 34.20 -3.78
C GLU A 789 -38.50 33.75 -5.22
N ARG A 790 -39.42 32.80 -5.41
CA ARG A 790 -39.97 32.54 -6.73
C ARG A 790 -40.69 33.80 -7.19
N SER A 791 -40.11 34.45 -8.19
CA SER A 791 -40.93 35.38 -8.99
C SER A 791 -41.99 34.53 -9.69
N TYR A 792 -43.19 34.53 -9.15
CA TYR A 792 -44.35 34.04 -9.89
C TYR A 792 -44.55 34.97 -11.11
N ARG A 793 -44.12 34.54 -12.29
CA ARG A 793 -44.68 34.92 -13.54
C ARG A 793 -45.47 33.77 -14.15
#